data_f27defe041fe6c693f54752c51c0e183
#
_entry.id   f27defe041fe6c693f54752c51c0e183
#
_cell.length_a   1.000
_cell.length_b   1.000
_cell.length_c   1.000
_cell.angle_alpha   90.00
_cell.angle_beta   90.00
_cell.angle_gamma   90.00
#
_symmetry.space_group_name_H-M   'P 1'
#
loop_
_entity.id
_entity.type
_entity.pdbx_description
1 polymer ?
#
loop_
_entity_poly.entity_id
_entity_poly.type
_entity_poly.pdbx_seq_one_letter_code
_entity_poly.pdbx_strand_id
1 'polypeptide(L)'
;MRKIRIVRFLGLVFNFLILSSRAAPLPPSFMSALNHQDRVVPLYWFKPGLTEREIFYDNDSMAISGYVSWGWDENSFAVKFTVLDTPFVLLKSKVFIDNNDLFPDSAGDQHSPFEITVHLDSNGIPGRLISGPILTSADPTKWVGNGQWVEVSHNNLITKTTDFWIVFHWLQDTPTAPLVGQSNNPSEMKSYWGKREDGVFRWHLWTDYDFMIRAVVLSNSLDDTIILNPAADSFKIYRSDNQSVVIQPQNLLKTFPGNVFQYTDSEVENGIDYFYTITAKYEAGESPPCSSISILPLEKAQISLSEDFLEAILNSTNETTLSVTLSNTGQLPLYYNISIGLKDSIGNLISDAFGYSWKDNVANSKLNFNWVEIEDRGAVIAQDTGNDLNLGPYAVGFPLTFYGNSFDSIRITTNGWLSFTSPNPNFYNRSLPNDSGVFNLIAPFWDDLKLDTGSKVIYFSNPDSTIITYSKIWRHPTGGPYTFQTILTKTGQVVFHYKFIPDTLYSASIGIQNQDGSIGLEVGYNQDILQDSLAVQINPGWMEISPGKGVVDSGQHEILNLKLRRDFLNKGMYQGDLVFKNWDENQVSPNSTIPVTLLIDSVTSVRERPASAAVTFNLSQNYPNPFNQNTVIQYSLPKSSKVELVIYNLLGQKVRSLINQTQTVGYKIVFWDGKNDKGENVASGVYFYKLLYGDSKQTKKMLLLR
;
A
#
# COMPACT_ATOMS: atom_id res chain seq x y z
N MET A 1 5.34 -22.23 -29.03
CA MET A 1 6.65 -22.86 -28.77
C MET A 1 7.66 -21.74 -28.55
N ARG A 2 8.09 -21.56 -27.32
CA ARG A 2 9.02 -20.49 -26.92
C ARG A 2 10.37 -20.69 -27.59
N LYS A 3 10.79 -19.75 -28.46
CA LYS A 3 12.16 -19.70 -29.00
C LYS A 3 12.98 -18.76 -28.10
N ILE A 4 13.68 -19.34 -27.14
CA ILE A 4 14.79 -18.66 -26.48
C ILE A 4 15.96 -18.67 -27.47
N ARG A 5 16.37 -17.50 -27.96
CA ARG A 5 17.59 -17.37 -28.79
C ARG A 5 18.77 -17.08 -27.85
N ILE A 6 19.70 -18.01 -27.82
CA ILE A 6 21.00 -17.88 -27.18
C ILE A 6 21.96 -17.27 -28.18
N VAL A 7 22.45 -16.07 -27.93
CA VAL A 7 23.53 -15.47 -28.74
C VAL A 7 24.86 -16.01 -28.23
N ARG A 8 25.53 -16.79 -29.10
CA ARG A 8 26.89 -17.27 -28.84
C ARG A 8 27.90 -16.26 -29.34
N PHE A 9 28.76 -15.75 -28.45
CA PHE A 9 30.02 -15.16 -28.86
C PHE A 9 30.99 -16.27 -29.24
N LEU A 10 31.36 -16.37 -30.56
CA LEU A 10 32.44 -17.21 -31.04
C LEU A 10 33.78 -16.56 -30.65
N GLY A 11 34.37 -17.00 -29.54
CA GLY A 11 35.81 -16.78 -29.30
C GLY A 11 36.63 -17.69 -30.22
N LEU A 12 37.57 -17.10 -30.94
CA LEU A 12 38.52 -17.82 -31.84
C LEU A 12 39.21 -18.98 -31.10
N VAL A 13 39.00 -20.21 -31.59
CA VAL A 13 39.75 -21.38 -31.16
C VAL A 13 41.11 -21.38 -31.84
N PHE A 14 42.16 -21.09 -31.09
CA PHE A 14 43.53 -21.48 -31.50
C PHE A 14 43.80 -22.91 -31.07
N ASN A 15 43.98 -23.79 -32.05
CA ASN A 15 44.50 -25.15 -31.84
C ASN A 15 45.91 -25.08 -31.25
N PHE A 16 46.09 -25.49 -30.01
CA PHE A 16 47.41 -25.85 -29.46
C PHE A 16 47.41 -27.29 -28.97
N LEU A 17 48.52 -27.95 -29.31
CA LEU A 17 48.86 -29.32 -29.01
C LEU A 17 48.51 -29.75 -27.57
N ILE A 18 47.99 -30.99 -27.50
CA ILE A 18 47.73 -31.72 -26.26
C ILE A 18 49.09 -32.04 -25.58
N LEU A 19 49.44 -31.24 -24.59
CA LEU A 19 50.23 -31.66 -23.46
C LEU A 19 49.25 -31.80 -22.30
N SER A 20 49.18 -32.96 -21.68
CA SER A 20 48.30 -33.30 -20.56
C SER A 20 48.68 -32.51 -19.30
N SER A 21 48.44 -31.21 -19.30
CA SER A 21 48.33 -30.46 -18.05
C SER A 21 46.86 -30.54 -17.62
N ARG A 22 46.57 -31.27 -16.53
CA ARG A 22 45.25 -31.20 -15.87
C ARG A 22 44.93 -29.72 -15.70
N ALA A 23 43.85 -29.28 -16.33
CA ALA A 23 43.38 -27.90 -16.12
C ALA A 23 43.21 -27.63 -14.62
N ALA A 24 43.63 -26.47 -14.15
CA ALA A 24 43.47 -26.12 -12.76
C ALA A 24 41.98 -26.15 -12.36
N PRO A 25 41.64 -26.65 -11.16
CA PRO A 25 40.26 -26.68 -10.69
C PRO A 25 39.62 -25.28 -10.71
N LEU A 26 38.45 -25.14 -11.29
CA LEU A 26 37.76 -23.85 -11.37
C LEU A 26 37.01 -23.56 -10.08
N PRO A 27 37.10 -22.32 -9.54
CA PRO A 27 36.27 -21.89 -8.41
C PRO A 27 34.80 -21.80 -8.84
N PRO A 28 33.86 -21.78 -7.89
CA PRO A 28 32.47 -21.38 -8.14
C PRO A 28 32.43 -20.06 -8.92
N SER A 29 31.53 -19.95 -9.89
CA SER A 29 31.45 -18.77 -10.76
C SER A 29 31.14 -17.50 -9.99
N PHE A 30 30.36 -17.61 -8.91
CA PHE A 30 29.92 -16.50 -8.12
C PHE A 30 29.42 -16.96 -6.75
N MET A 31 29.60 -16.09 -5.72
CA MET A 31 28.99 -16.23 -4.41
C MET A 31 28.27 -14.93 -4.06
N SER A 32 27.11 -15.03 -3.48
CA SER A 32 26.34 -13.88 -3.03
C SER A 32 25.53 -14.20 -1.78
N ALA A 33 25.03 -13.16 -1.11
CA ALA A 33 24.19 -13.29 0.06
C ALA A 33 23.10 -12.21 0.06
N LEU A 34 22.01 -12.47 0.79
CA LEU A 34 21.01 -11.45 1.06
C LEU A 34 21.48 -10.60 2.25
N ASN A 35 21.56 -9.30 2.01
CA ASN A 35 21.92 -8.33 3.03
C ASN A 35 20.81 -8.14 4.08
N HIS A 36 21.20 -7.68 5.26
CA HIS A 36 20.32 -7.15 6.30
C HIS A 36 19.27 -8.14 6.81
N GLN A 37 19.65 -9.41 6.95
CA GLN A 37 18.80 -10.41 7.61
C GLN A 37 19.13 -10.50 9.09
N ASP A 38 18.10 -10.50 9.95
CA ASP A 38 18.23 -10.58 11.40
C ASP A 38 18.84 -11.92 11.82
N ARG A 39 20.07 -11.88 12.36
CA ARG A 39 20.83 -13.04 12.90
C ARG A 39 20.98 -14.21 11.95
N VAL A 40 20.89 -13.98 10.65
CA VAL A 40 21.12 -15.00 9.63
C VAL A 40 21.76 -14.39 8.39
N VAL A 41 22.57 -15.21 7.69
CA VAL A 41 23.14 -14.85 6.38
C VAL A 41 22.79 -15.94 5.38
N PRO A 42 21.76 -15.74 4.54
CA PRO A 42 21.47 -16.62 3.42
C PRO A 42 22.54 -16.47 2.34
N LEU A 43 23.29 -17.53 2.08
CA LEU A 43 24.37 -17.61 1.10
C LEU A 43 23.91 -18.38 -0.13
N TYR A 44 24.29 -17.92 -1.30
CA TYR A 44 24.01 -18.55 -2.59
C TYR A 44 25.29 -18.60 -3.43
N TRP A 45 25.52 -19.70 -4.14
CA TRP A 45 26.63 -19.82 -5.07
C TRP A 45 26.23 -20.55 -6.33
N PHE A 46 27.07 -20.46 -7.35
CA PHE A 46 26.75 -20.92 -8.68
C PHE A 46 27.82 -21.88 -9.19
N LYS A 47 27.40 -22.78 -10.08
CA LYS A 47 28.30 -23.79 -10.69
C LYS A 47 29.52 -23.13 -11.26
N PRO A 48 30.70 -23.78 -11.15
CA PRO A 48 31.91 -23.34 -11.83
C PRO A 48 31.72 -23.28 -13.36
N GLY A 49 32.24 -22.20 -13.95
CA GLY A 49 32.21 -22.02 -15.40
C GLY A 49 30.88 -21.59 -16.02
N LEU A 50 29.89 -21.19 -15.22
CA LEU A 50 28.68 -20.54 -15.73
C LEU A 50 29.02 -19.19 -16.36
N THR A 51 28.33 -18.89 -17.47
CA THR A 51 28.41 -17.61 -18.17
C THR A 51 27.17 -16.77 -17.94
N GLU A 52 27.32 -15.46 -18.11
CA GLU A 52 26.21 -14.53 -18.10
C GLU A 52 25.21 -14.90 -19.21
N ARG A 53 23.91 -14.78 -18.90
CA ARG A 53 22.82 -15.04 -19.84
C ARG A 53 22.00 -13.75 -20.00
N GLU A 54 21.81 -13.33 -21.26
CA GLU A 54 20.97 -12.18 -21.60
C GLU A 54 19.55 -12.63 -21.89
N ILE A 55 18.57 -12.00 -21.26
CA ILE A 55 17.13 -12.22 -21.46
C ILE A 55 16.57 -10.99 -22.15
N PHE A 56 15.88 -11.19 -23.27
CA PHE A 56 15.28 -10.12 -24.04
C PHE A 56 14.04 -10.60 -24.82
N TYR A 57 13.19 -9.66 -25.17
CA TYR A 57 11.97 -9.87 -25.97
C TYR A 57 12.02 -9.14 -27.30
N ASP A 58 13.01 -8.29 -27.52
CA ASP A 58 13.28 -7.62 -28.78
C ASP A 58 13.98 -8.56 -29.78
N ASN A 59 14.12 -8.12 -31.05
CA ASN A 59 14.76 -8.90 -32.13
C ASN A 59 16.05 -8.26 -32.65
N ASP A 60 16.71 -7.41 -31.89
CA ASP A 60 17.87 -6.58 -32.28
C ASP A 60 17.62 -5.61 -33.44
N SER A 61 16.37 -5.41 -33.84
CA SER A 61 16.00 -4.51 -34.93
C SER A 61 15.05 -3.42 -34.43
N MET A 62 15.56 -2.20 -34.36
CA MET A 62 14.76 -1.06 -33.97
C MET A 62 13.77 -0.67 -35.09
N ALA A 63 12.50 -0.54 -34.77
CA ALA A 63 11.47 -0.08 -35.70
C ALA A 63 11.24 1.43 -35.57
N ILE A 64 11.09 1.89 -34.34
CA ILE A 64 10.85 3.29 -34.00
C ILE A 64 11.47 3.58 -32.63
N SER A 65 11.60 4.87 -32.30
CA SER A 65 12.00 5.33 -30.99
C SER A 65 10.76 5.62 -30.15
N GLY A 66 10.74 5.17 -28.89
CA GLY A 66 9.80 5.63 -27.90
C GLY A 66 10.16 7.04 -27.47
N TYR A 67 9.23 7.98 -27.56
CA TYR A 67 9.44 9.36 -27.18
C TYR A 67 8.42 9.82 -26.14
N VAL A 68 8.81 10.83 -25.38
CA VAL A 68 7.92 11.52 -24.46
C VAL A 68 7.00 12.43 -25.26
N SER A 69 5.69 12.33 -25.10
CA SER A 69 4.77 13.29 -25.68
C SER A 69 4.73 14.57 -24.85
N TRP A 70 4.54 15.70 -25.51
CA TRP A 70 4.53 17.02 -24.90
C TRP A 70 3.57 17.12 -23.71
N GLY A 71 4.07 17.65 -22.59
CA GLY A 71 3.27 17.94 -21.39
C GLY A 71 3.07 16.77 -20.43
N TRP A 72 3.92 15.76 -20.45
CA TRP A 72 3.85 14.63 -19.51
C TRP A 72 5.02 14.71 -18.52
N ASP A 73 4.70 14.95 -17.27
CA ASP A 73 5.66 14.87 -16.17
C ASP A 73 5.93 13.42 -15.79
N GLU A 74 7.18 13.08 -15.45
CA GLU A 74 7.62 11.79 -14.91
C GLU A 74 7.24 10.58 -15.78
N ASN A 75 7.66 10.54 -17.04
CA ASN A 75 7.44 9.38 -17.91
C ASN A 75 8.43 8.26 -17.64
N SER A 76 7.97 7.02 -17.79
CA SER A 76 8.80 5.84 -17.60
C SER A 76 8.41 4.73 -18.58
N PHE A 77 9.40 3.89 -18.95
CA PHE A 77 9.17 2.64 -19.66
C PHE A 77 9.60 1.46 -18.80
N ALA A 78 8.87 0.37 -18.85
CA ALA A 78 9.14 -0.84 -18.10
C ALA A 78 9.01 -2.08 -18.96
N VAL A 79 9.89 -3.05 -18.71
CA VAL A 79 9.80 -4.39 -19.30
C VAL A 79 9.79 -5.43 -18.20
N LYS A 80 8.82 -6.36 -18.29
CA LYS A 80 8.69 -7.51 -17.38
C LYS A 80 9.57 -8.67 -17.84
N PHE A 81 10.40 -9.17 -16.92
CA PHE A 81 11.24 -10.33 -17.14
C PHE A 81 10.79 -11.50 -16.27
N THR A 82 10.87 -12.72 -16.83
CA THR A 82 10.57 -13.95 -16.12
C THR A 82 11.79 -14.88 -16.17
N VAL A 83 12.34 -15.23 -14.99
CA VAL A 83 13.42 -16.22 -14.82
C VAL A 83 12.87 -17.39 -14.01
N LEU A 84 12.75 -18.55 -14.64
CA LEU A 84 12.15 -19.74 -14.01
C LEU A 84 13.04 -20.38 -12.95
N ASP A 85 14.37 -20.20 -13.08
CA ASP A 85 15.37 -20.78 -12.20
C ASP A 85 15.73 -19.84 -11.08
N THR A 86 15.03 -19.93 -9.98
CA THR A 86 15.30 -19.13 -8.77
C THR A 86 16.07 -19.94 -7.72
N PRO A 87 16.96 -19.32 -6.93
CA PRO A 87 17.37 -17.91 -7.04
C PRO A 87 18.25 -17.65 -8.26
N PHE A 88 18.20 -16.45 -8.79
CA PHE A 88 19.12 -15.95 -9.80
C PHE A 88 19.73 -14.63 -9.37
N VAL A 89 20.85 -14.23 -10.03
CA VAL A 89 21.48 -12.93 -9.82
C VAL A 89 21.21 -12.08 -11.05
N LEU A 90 20.64 -10.88 -10.86
CA LEU A 90 20.61 -9.84 -11.87
C LEU A 90 21.95 -9.11 -11.80
N LEU A 91 22.76 -9.26 -12.85
CA LEU A 91 24.07 -8.62 -12.94
C LEU A 91 23.96 -7.20 -13.50
N LYS A 92 23.25 -7.07 -14.62
CA LYS A 92 23.09 -5.81 -15.36
C LYS A 92 21.71 -5.71 -16.00
N SER A 93 21.27 -4.49 -16.25
CA SER A 93 20.28 -4.17 -17.29
C SER A 93 20.96 -3.50 -18.46
N LYS A 94 20.36 -3.60 -19.65
CA LYS A 94 20.78 -2.90 -20.85
C LYS A 94 19.58 -2.18 -21.43
N VAL A 95 19.77 -0.92 -21.81
CA VAL A 95 18.74 -0.09 -22.45
C VAL A 95 19.32 0.43 -23.77
N PHE A 96 18.60 0.28 -24.86
CA PHE A 96 19.00 0.84 -26.14
C PHE A 96 18.53 2.29 -26.23
N ILE A 97 19.47 3.22 -26.34
CA ILE A 97 19.21 4.64 -26.54
C ILE A 97 19.40 4.94 -28.03
N ASP A 98 18.38 5.49 -28.65
CA ASP A 98 18.35 5.81 -30.07
C ASP A 98 19.04 7.15 -30.38
N ASN A 99 19.82 7.17 -31.46
CA ASN A 99 20.45 8.35 -32.03
C ASN A 99 19.56 8.92 -33.17
N ASN A 100 18.38 9.39 -32.86
CA ASN A 100 17.40 9.76 -33.88
C ASN A 100 17.73 11.09 -34.56
N ASP A 101 18.19 11.02 -35.81
CA ASP A 101 18.42 12.18 -36.69
C ASP A 101 17.13 12.90 -37.14
N LEU A 102 15.93 12.35 -36.81
CA LEU A 102 14.64 12.95 -37.19
C LEU A 102 14.31 14.21 -36.38
N PHE A 103 15.03 14.49 -35.28
CA PHE A 103 14.83 15.68 -34.46
C PHE A 103 16.18 16.39 -34.19
N PRO A 104 16.92 16.82 -35.24
CA PRO A 104 18.31 17.28 -35.07
C PRO A 104 18.47 18.58 -34.29
N ASP A 105 17.45 19.43 -34.22
CA ASP A 105 17.58 20.79 -33.69
C ASP A 105 16.73 21.07 -32.43
N SER A 106 15.84 20.17 -32.06
CA SER A 106 14.94 20.31 -30.90
C SER A 106 14.87 19.05 -30.07
N ALA A 107 15.43 17.97 -30.57
CA ALA A 107 15.54 16.75 -29.86
C ALA A 107 16.54 16.90 -28.75
N GLY A 108 16.14 16.46 -27.68
CA GLY A 108 16.85 16.46 -26.48
C GLY A 108 18.24 15.94 -26.62
N ASP A 109 19.04 16.42 -25.74
CA ASP A 109 20.36 15.93 -25.54
C ASP A 109 20.25 14.42 -25.24
N GLN A 110 20.51 13.59 -26.27
CA GLN A 110 20.52 12.14 -26.19
C GLN A 110 21.53 11.65 -25.12
N HIS A 111 22.31 12.56 -24.57
CA HIS A 111 23.23 12.37 -23.49
C HIS A 111 22.63 12.77 -22.15
N SER A 112 21.39 13.27 -22.12
CA SER A 112 20.70 13.61 -20.88
C SER A 112 20.64 12.40 -19.94
N PRO A 113 20.89 12.59 -18.67
CA PRO A 113 20.85 11.50 -17.71
C PRO A 113 19.43 10.94 -17.57
N PHE A 114 19.36 9.63 -17.33
CA PHE A 114 18.15 8.91 -17.00
C PHE A 114 18.39 7.97 -15.82
N GLU A 115 17.35 7.46 -15.21
CA GLU A 115 17.45 6.53 -14.12
C GLU A 115 16.95 5.14 -14.52
N ILE A 116 17.62 4.11 -14.01
CA ILE A 116 17.18 2.73 -14.10
C ILE A 116 16.85 2.25 -12.68
N THR A 117 15.66 1.64 -12.55
CA THR A 117 15.23 0.97 -11.33
C THR A 117 14.83 -0.48 -11.64
N VAL A 118 14.91 -1.33 -10.60
CA VAL A 118 14.45 -2.73 -10.69
C VAL A 118 13.37 -2.93 -9.62
N HIS A 119 12.26 -3.51 -10.03
CA HIS A 119 11.11 -3.73 -9.16
C HIS A 119 10.70 -5.20 -9.15
N LEU A 120 10.14 -5.68 -8.05
CA LEU A 120 9.38 -6.93 -8.02
C LEU A 120 8.04 -6.77 -8.74
N ASP A 121 7.50 -7.88 -9.23
CA ASP A 121 6.15 -7.88 -9.79
C ASP A 121 5.09 -7.68 -8.70
N SER A 122 4.14 -6.81 -8.97
CA SER A 122 2.95 -6.61 -8.14
C SER A 122 1.71 -6.65 -9.03
N ASN A 123 1.06 -7.81 -9.09
CA ASN A 123 -0.13 -8.03 -9.90
C ASN A 123 0.01 -7.66 -11.40
N GLY A 124 1.20 -7.91 -11.97
CA GLY A 124 1.47 -7.67 -13.39
C GLY A 124 1.95 -6.27 -13.73
N ILE A 125 2.29 -5.44 -12.75
CA ILE A 125 2.92 -4.12 -12.92
C ILE A 125 4.15 -3.97 -12.02
N PRO A 126 5.06 -3.00 -12.28
CA PRO A 126 6.17 -2.69 -11.39
C PRO A 126 5.70 -2.34 -9.98
N GLY A 127 6.10 -3.16 -9.01
CA GLY A 127 5.77 -2.99 -7.59
C GLY A 127 6.94 -2.45 -6.77
N ARG A 128 7.32 -3.17 -5.71
CA ARG A 128 8.37 -2.73 -4.79
C ARG A 128 9.74 -2.59 -5.47
N LEU A 129 10.39 -1.45 -5.26
CA LEU A 129 11.77 -1.19 -5.66
C LEU A 129 12.76 -2.13 -4.94
N ILE A 130 13.65 -2.78 -5.70
CA ILE A 130 14.69 -3.67 -5.17
C ILE A 130 16.11 -3.27 -5.58
N SER A 131 16.27 -2.40 -6.59
CA SER A 131 17.56 -1.81 -6.98
C SER A 131 17.35 -0.47 -7.66
N GLY A 132 18.22 0.49 -7.41
CA GLY A 132 18.15 1.83 -7.95
C GLY A 132 17.47 2.84 -7.00
N PRO A 133 17.19 4.08 -7.45
CA PRO A 133 17.51 4.58 -8.79
C PRO A 133 19.03 4.64 -9.08
N ILE A 134 19.42 4.21 -10.28
CA ILE A 134 20.79 4.27 -10.77
C ILE A 134 20.84 5.29 -11.89
N LEU A 135 21.46 6.43 -11.64
CA LEU A 135 21.64 7.50 -12.61
C LEU A 135 22.69 7.09 -13.65
N THR A 136 22.36 7.24 -14.92
CA THR A 136 23.24 6.94 -16.05
C THR A 136 22.93 7.81 -17.26
N SER A 137 23.75 7.74 -18.30
CA SER A 137 23.53 8.40 -19.58
C SER A 137 24.22 7.62 -20.72
N ALA A 138 23.84 7.89 -21.95
CA ALA A 138 24.54 7.37 -23.12
C ALA A 138 25.93 8.05 -23.23
N ASP A 139 26.93 7.30 -23.72
CA ASP A 139 28.29 7.81 -23.94
C ASP A 139 28.44 8.27 -25.41
N PRO A 140 28.63 9.58 -25.67
CA PRO A 140 28.71 10.12 -27.04
C PRO A 140 29.77 9.45 -27.92
N THR A 141 30.76 8.84 -27.31
CA THR A 141 31.88 8.22 -28.04
C THR A 141 31.62 6.76 -28.46
N LYS A 142 30.48 6.18 -28.02
CA LYS A 142 30.15 4.75 -28.21
C LYS A 142 28.95 4.49 -29.13
N TRP A 143 28.52 5.48 -29.88
CA TRP A 143 27.45 5.31 -30.84
C TRP A 143 27.83 4.32 -31.97
N VAL A 144 26.95 3.35 -32.23
CA VAL A 144 27.06 2.39 -33.29
C VAL A 144 25.77 2.37 -34.12
N GLY A 145 25.82 2.84 -35.33
CA GLY A 145 24.63 2.95 -36.19
C GLY A 145 23.62 3.95 -35.60
N ASN A 146 22.40 3.50 -35.43
CA ASN A 146 21.27 4.36 -34.99
C ASN A 146 21.16 4.48 -33.48
N GLY A 147 22.06 3.95 -32.66
CA GLY A 147 21.92 4.05 -31.21
C GLY A 147 23.03 3.35 -30.43
N GLN A 148 22.81 3.25 -29.12
CA GLN A 148 23.75 2.65 -28.18
C GLN A 148 23.02 1.80 -27.12
N TRP A 149 23.58 0.62 -26.82
CA TRP A 149 23.24 -0.11 -25.60
C TRP A 149 23.98 0.49 -24.41
N VAL A 150 23.21 1.04 -23.45
CA VAL A 150 23.72 1.50 -22.16
C VAL A 150 23.57 0.38 -21.13
N GLU A 151 24.69 -0.03 -20.53
CA GLU A 151 24.71 -1.08 -19.50
C GLU A 151 24.71 -0.46 -18.09
N VAL A 152 23.86 -0.98 -17.21
CA VAL A 152 23.74 -0.57 -15.82
C VAL A 152 23.91 -1.77 -14.90
N SER A 153 24.89 -1.70 -14.00
CA SER A 153 25.19 -2.79 -13.05
C SER A 153 24.30 -2.69 -11.81
N HIS A 154 23.79 -3.84 -11.33
CA HIS A 154 22.91 -3.95 -10.16
C HIS A 154 23.57 -4.53 -8.92
N ASN A 155 24.90 -4.42 -8.79
CA ASN A 155 25.68 -4.90 -7.64
C ASN A 155 25.31 -6.34 -7.23
N ASN A 156 25.11 -7.21 -8.25
CA ASN A 156 24.79 -8.62 -8.07
C ASN A 156 23.49 -8.86 -7.26
N LEU A 157 22.42 -8.22 -7.68
CA LEU A 157 21.12 -8.31 -7.03
C LEU A 157 20.56 -9.74 -7.10
N ILE A 158 20.38 -10.39 -5.95
CA ILE A 158 19.75 -11.71 -5.86
C ILE A 158 18.23 -11.57 -5.84
N THR A 159 17.56 -12.37 -6.69
CA THR A 159 16.11 -12.42 -6.76
C THR A 159 15.61 -13.85 -6.53
N LYS A 160 14.64 -14.00 -5.63
CA LYS A 160 13.97 -15.28 -5.32
C LYS A 160 12.65 -15.46 -6.06
N THR A 161 12.11 -14.37 -6.61
CA THR A 161 10.87 -14.36 -7.39
C THR A 161 11.19 -14.61 -8.86
N THR A 162 10.29 -15.27 -9.59
CA THR A 162 10.44 -15.53 -11.01
C THR A 162 10.31 -14.27 -11.86
N ASP A 163 9.46 -13.35 -11.44
CA ASP A 163 9.09 -12.16 -12.19
C ASP A 163 9.67 -10.89 -11.56
N PHE A 164 10.26 -10.03 -12.39
CA PHE A 164 10.76 -8.72 -12.00
C PHE A 164 10.66 -7.73 -13.16
N TRP A 165 10.84 -6.46 -12.88
CA TRP A 165 10.73 -5.37 -13.83
C TRP A 165 12.02 -4.58 -13.88
N ILE A 166 12.45 -4.18 -15.06
CA ILE A 166 13.46 -3.14 -15.28
C ILE A 166 12.71 -1.93 -15.80
N VAL A 167 12.88 -0.78 -15.14
CA VAL A 167 12.19 0.46 -15.42
C VAL A 167 13.19 1.53 -15.78
N PHE A 168 12.93 2.20 -16.89
CA PHE A 168 13.63 3.39 -17.36
C PHE A 168 12.81 4.62 -16.99
N HIS A 169 13.43 5.62 -16.37
CA HIS A 169 12.81 6.88 -15.98
C HIS A 169 13.49 8.08 -16.64
N TRP A 170 12.73 8.93 -17.27
CA TRP A 170 13.20 10.24 -17.67
C TRP A 170 13.25 11.19 -16.48
N LEU A 171 14.31 12.00 -16.42
CA LEU A 171 14.50 12.99 -15.36
C LEU A 171 14.10 14.41 -15.76
N GLN A 172 13.82 14.64 -17.03
CA GLN A 172 13.53 15.97 -17.57
C GLN A 172 12.31 15.91 -18.51
N ASP A 173 11.56 17.00 -18.54
CA ASP A 173 10.52 17.23 -19.55
C ASP A 173 11.16 17.40 -20.93
N THR A 174 10.42 17.00 -21.94
CA THR A 174 10.78 17.22 -23.35
C THR A 174 11.15 18.67 -23.63
N PRO A 175 12.07 18.94 -24.57
CA PRO A 175 12.57 18.07 -25.65
C PRO A 175 13.92 17.40 -25.39
N THR A 176 14.39 17.34 -24.17
CA THR A 176 15.76 16.94 -23.82
C THR A 176 15.93 15.51 -23.28
N ALA A 177 14.89 14.68 -23.37
CA ALA A 177 14.93 13.31 -22.85
C ALA A 177 15.52 12.33 -23.89
N PRO A 178 16.38 11.37 -23.46
CA PRO A 178 16.90 10.35 -24.38
C PRO A 178 15.77 9.42 -24.85
N LEU A 179 15.85 8.96 -26.10
CA LEU A 179 14.85 8.10 -26.72
C LEU A 179 15.17 6.63 -26.51
N VAL A 180 14.21 5.84 -26.02
CA VAL A 180 14.38 4.38 -25.90
C VAL A 180 13.92 3.71 -27.20
N GLY A 181 14.76 2.82 -27.74
CA GLY A 181 14.45 2.06 -28.95
C GLY A 181 13.27 1.09 -28.73
N GLN A 182 12.45 0.91 -29.75
CA GLN A 182 11.38 -0.07 -29.80
C GLN A 182 11.67 -1.07 -30.92
N SER A 183 11.51 -2.37 -30.67
CA SER A 183 11.73 -3.41 -31.66
C SER A 183 10.59 -3.44 -32.68
N ASN A 184 10.87 -3.99 -33.88
CA ASN A 184 9.82 -4.19 -34.88
C ASN A 184 9.11 -5.56 -34.75
N ASN A 185 9.33 -6.27 -33.64
CA ASN A 185 8.65 -7.51 -33.35
C ASN A 185 7.26 -7.24 -32.75
N PRO A 186 6.23 -8.04 -33.07
CA PRO A 186 4.95 -7.93 -32.37
C PRO A 186 5.16 -8.07 -30.86
N SER A 187 4.55 -7.22 -30.07
CA SER A 187 4.68 -7.22 -28.62
C SER A 187 4.34 -8.57 -28.00
N GLU A 188 5.21 -9.08 -27.15
CA GLU A 188 4.92 -10.22 -26.27
C GLU A 188 4.06 -9.79 -25.03
N MET A 189 3.56 -8.55 -25.00
CA MET A 189 2.81 -7.94 -23.91
C MET A 189 3.63 -7.90 -22.60
N LYS A 190 4.91 -7.59 -22.72
CA LYS A 190 5.84 -7.46 -21.60
C LYS A 190 6.26 -6.01 -21.32
N SER A 191 5.97 -5.12 -22.26
CA SER A 191 6.35 -3.71 -22.23
C SER A 191 5.22 -2.85 -21.72
N TYR A 192 5.57 -1.92 -20.84
CA TYR A 192 4.63 -0.98 -20.22
C TYR A 192 5.21 0.42 -20.28
N TRP A 193 4.36 1.42 -20.40
CA TRP A 193 4.73 2.81 -20.24
C TRP A 193 3.99 3.39 -19.04
N GLY A 194 4.66 4.24 -18.31
CA GLY A 194 4.11 4.88 -17.11
C GLY A 194 4.24 6.37 -17.23
N LYS A 195 3.24 7.08 -16.77
CA LYS A 195 3.23 8.54 -16.66
C LYS A 195 2.50 9.00 -15.42
N ARG A 196 2.76 10.24 -15.01
CA ARG A 196 1.96 10.89 -14.00
C ARG A 196 0.73 11.50 -14.68
N GLU A 197 -0.44 11.01 -14.32
CA GLU A 197 -1.74 11.52 -14.73
C GLU A 197 -2.48 12.03 -13.51
N ASP A 198 -2.85 13.32 -13.50
CA ASP A 198 -3.54 13.98 -12.40
C ASP A 198 -2.83 13.81 -11.03
N GLY A 199 -1.50 13.88 -11.04
CA GLY A 199 -0.66 13.72 -9.85
C GLY A 199 -0.41 12.27 -9.42
N VAL A 200 -0.95 11.28 -10.13
CA VAL A 200 -0.77 9.84 -9.83
C VAL A 200 0.00 9.15 -10.94
N PHE A 201 1.03 8.39 -10.56
CA PHE A 201 1.81 7.61 -11.52
C PHE A 201 1.06 6.32 -11.89
N ARG A 202 0.92 6.05 -13.21
CA ARG A 202 0.18 4.90 -13.74
C ARG A 202 0.97 4.15 -14.79
N TRP A 203 0.78 2.81 -14.81
CA TRP A 203 1.35 1.92 -15.80
C TRP A 203 0.29 1.49 -16.82
N HIS A 204 0.65 1.57 -18.12
CA HIS A 204 -0.19 1.17 -19.23
C HIS A 204 0.53 0.12 -20.07
N LEU A 205 -0.16 -0.97 -20.41
CA LEU A 205 0.39 -1.98 -21.30
C LEU A 205 0.64 -1.38 -22.68
N TRP A 206 1.87 -1.58 -23.19
CA TRP A 206 2.23 -1.21 -24.54
C TRP A 206 2.00 -2.42 -25.46
N THR A 207 1.15 -2.27 -26.49
CA THR A 207 0.66 -3.37 -27.32
C THR A 207 1.31 -3.44 -28.70
N ASP A 208 1.96 -2.38 -29.14
CA ASP A 208 2.44 -2.28 -30.51
C ASP A 208 3.84 -2.87 -30.71
N TYR A 209 4.75 -2.58 -29.78
CA TYR A 209 6.15 -3.01 -29.85
C TYR A 209 6.70 -3.31 -28.46
N ASP A 210 7.82 -4.04 -28.38
CA ASP A 210 8.55 -4.20 -27.12
C ASP A 210 9.68 -3.17 -27.02
N PHE A 211 9.84 -2.57 -25.84
CA PHE A 211 10.98 -1.69 -25.55
C PHE A 211 12.28 -2.50 -25.53
N MET A 212 13.33 -1.93 -26.14
CA MET A 212 14.66 -2.55 -26.17
C MET A 212 15.35 -2.37 -24.81
N ILE A 213 14.85 -3.11 -23.82
CA ILE A 213 15.40 -3.23 -22.47
C ILE A 213 15.69 -4.70 -22.21
N ARG A 214 16.88 -5.02 -21.70
CA ARG A 214 17.36 -6.40 -21.51
C ARG A 214 17.89 -6.63 -20.11
N ALA A 215 17.82 -7.86 -19.64
CA ALA A 215 18.37 -8.32 -18.38
C ALA A 215 19.53 -9.27 -18.58
N VAL A 216 20.65 -9.06 -17.89
CA VAL A 216 21.78 -9.99 -17.85
C VAL A 216 21.79 -10.68 -16.50
N VAL A 217 21.59 -12.00 -16.51
CA VAL A 217 21.42 -12.80 -15.29
C VAL A 217 22.40 -13.97 -15.23
N LEU A 218 22.62 -14.46 -14.00
CA LEU A 218 23.32 -15.70 -13.71
C LEU A 218 22.38 -16.62 -12.93
N SER A 219 22.18 -17.85 -13.39
CA SER A 219 21.32 -18.86 -12.73
C SER A 219 21.88 -20.27 -12.87
N ASN A 220 21.46 -21.18 -11.99
CA ASN A 220 21.92 -22.59 -12.00
C ASN A 220 21.18 -23.49 -13.00
N SER A 221 20.51 -22.95 -14.02
CA SER A 221 19.71 -23.70 -15.00
C SER A 221 20.45 -24.89 -15.61
N LEU A 222 19.69 -25.99 -15.77
CA LEU A 222 20.21 -27.23 -16.37
C LEU A 222 20.23 -27.20 -17.90
N ASP A 223 19.72 -26.17 -18.56
CA ASP A 223 19.59 -26.11 -20.04
C ASP A 223 20.90 -25.79 -20.78
N ASP A 224 21.99 -25.55 -20.05
CA ASP A 224 23.29 -25.37 -20.65
C ASP A 224 23.89 -26.73 -21.05
N THR A 225 23.62 -27.13 -22.26
CA THR A 225 24.12 -28.40 -22.89
C THR A 225 25.63 -28.41 -23.14
N ILE A 226 26.40 -27.46 -22.63
CA ILE A 226 27.88 -27.42 -22.74
C ILE A 226 28.49 -27.25 -21.34
N ILE A 227 28.41 -28.29 -20.51
CA ILE A 227 29.29 -28.39 -19.34
C ILE A 227 30.59 -29.04 -19.81
N LEU A 228 31.58 -28.23 -20.22
CA LEU A 228 32.93 -28.67 -20.50
C LEU A 228 33.75 -28.97 -19.25
N ASN A 229 33.20 -28.73 -18.05
CA ASN A 229 33.89 -28.89 -16.79
C ASN A 229 33.27 -30.03 -15.98
N PRO A 230 34.09 -30.85 -15.27
CA PRO A 230 33.56 -31.84 -14.35
C PRO A 230 32.78 -31.16 -13.25
N ALA A 231 31.66 -31.76 -12.82
CA ALA A 231 30.91 -31.29 -11.66
C ALA A 231 31.84 -31.32 -10.42
N ALA A 232 31.71 -30.33 -9.57
CA ALA A 232 32.43 -30.33 -8.31
C ALA A 232 31.89 -31.46 -7.41
N ASP A 233 32.79 -32.17 -6.70
CA ASP A 233 32.42 -33.22 -5.74
C ASP A 233 31.76 -32.57 -4.49
N SER A 234 32.29 -31.41 -4.09
CA SER A 234 31.80 -30.68 -2.95
C SER A 234 32.19 -29.20 -3.01
N PHE A 235 31.46 -28.37 -2.21
CA PHE A 235 31.79 -26.98 -1.96
C PHE A 235 32.17 -26.79 -0.50
N LYS A 236 33.15 -25.92 -0.24
CA LYS A 236 33.56 -25.53 1.12
C LYS A 236 33.39 -24.03 1.28
N ILE A 237 32.58 -23.62 2.28
CA ILE A 237 32.39 -22.23 2.65
C ILE A 237 33.28 -21.90 3.83
N TYR A 238 33.95 -20.75 3.72
CA TYR A 238 34.81 -20.17 4.75
C TYR A 238 34.25 -18.85 5.20
N ARG A 239 34.30 -18.58 6.51
CA ARG A 239 33.83 -17.35 7.16
C ARG A 239 34.92 -16.71 8.01
N SER A 240 34.95 -15.38 8.06
CA SER A 240 35.78 -14.59 8.97
C SER A 240 35.02 -13.34 9.39
N ASP A 241 35.29 -12.80 10.55
CA ASP A 241 34.90 -11.47 11.03
C ASP A 241 35.97 -10.40 10.72
N ASN A 242 37.02 -10.76 9.97
CA ASN A 242 38.07 -9.86 9.50
C ASN A 242 37.99 -9.69 7.99
N GLN A 243 38.45 -8.55 7.48
CA GLN A 243 38.34 -8.12 6.06
C GLN A 243 38.86 -9.14 5.02
N SER A 244 39.63 -10.15 5.40
CA SER A 244 40.11 -11.19 4.49
C SER A 244 39.81 -12.58 5.05
N VAL A 245 39.18 -13.41 4.21
CA VAL A 245 38.93 -14.82 4.55
C VAL A 245 40.13 -15.65 4.12
N VAL A 246 40.92 -16.13 5.09
CA VAL A 246 42.03 -17.03 4.81
C VAL A 246 41.52 -18.47 4.74
N ILE A 247 41.89 -19.18 3.65
CA ILE A 247 41.54 -20.61 3.47
C ILE A 247 42.36 -21.46 4.41
N GLN A 248 41.81 -21.75 5.59
CA GLN A 248 42.43 -22.56 6.63
C GLN A 248 41.35 -23.26 7.48
N PRO A 249 41.68 -24.40 8.15
CA PRO A 249 40.67 -25.21 8.82
C PRO A 249 39.83 -24.48 9.86
N GLN A 250 40.40 -23.49 10.56
CA GLN A 250 39.67 -22.71 11.58
C GLN A 250 38.59 -21.79 11.00
N ASN A 251 38.71 -21.38 9.72
CA ASN A 251 37.77 -20.51 9.03
C ASN A 251 36.75 -21.33 8.23
N LEU A 252 36.90 -22.66 8.15
CA LEU A 252 35.96 -23.53 7.46
C LEU A 252 34.65 -23.57 8.22
N LEU A 253 33.61 -22.96 7.64
CA LEU A 253 32.27 -22.95 8.21
C LEU A 253 31.56 -24.29 7.94
N LYS A 254 31.53 -24.73 6.68
CA LYS A 254 30.83 -25.95 6.31
C LYS A 254 31.25 -26.50 4.93
N THR A 255 31.04 -27.81 4.74
CA THR A 255 31.22 -28.50 3.45
C THR A 255 29.89 -29.02 2.97
N PHE A 256 29.61 -28.86 1.66
CA PHE A 256 28.37 -29.27 1.02
C PHE A 256 28.65 -30.17 -0.19
N PRO A 257 27.75 -31.13 -0.53
CA PRO A 257 27.80 -31.87 -1.78
C PRO A 257 27.77 -30.94 -3.01
N GLY A 258 28.33 -31.36 -4.11
CA GLY A 258 28.47 -30.57 -5.35
C GLY A 258 27.16 -30.19 -6.03
N ASN A 259 26.03 -30.72 -5.59
CA ASN A 259 24.68 -30.38 -6.05
C ASN A 259 23.92 -29.43 -5.11
N VAL A 260 24.55 -28.89 -4.05
CA VAL A 260 23.98 -27.90 -3.12
C VAL A 260 24.54 -26.53 -3.47
N PHE A 261 23.67 -25.53 -3.63
CA PHE A 261 24.01 -24.18 -4.07
C PHE A 261 23.49 -23.08 -3.16
N GLN A 262 23.04 -23.43 -1.97
CA GLN A 262 22.59 -22.47 -0.96
C GLN A 262 22.83 -22.97 0.45
N TYR A 263 23.03 -22.02 1.37
CA TYR A 263 23.14 -22.28 2.81
C TYR A 263 22.73 -21.02 3.59
N THR A 264 22.11 -21.20 4.75
CA THR A 264 21.85 -20.11 5.68
C THR A 264 22.74 -20.26 6.90
N ASP A 265 23.66 -19.32 7.09
CA ASP A 265 24.43 -19.19 8.31
C ASP A 265 23.58 -18.55 9.39
N SER A 266 23.25 -19.29 10.44
CA SER A 266 22.48 -18.83 11.60
C SER A 266 23.33 -18.61 12.84
N GLU A 267 24.64 -18.77 12.74
CA GLU A 267 25.61 -18.55 13.82
C GLU A 267 26.29 -17.18 13.64
N VAL A 268 25.49 -16.13 13.42
CA VAL A 268 25.95 -14.76 13.24
C VAL A 268 25.22 -13.82 14.21
N GLU A 269 25.88 -12.72 14.57
CA GLU A 269 25.34 -11.66 15.41
C GLU A 269 25.08 -10.39 14.56
N ASN A 270 24.02 -9.66 14.89
CA ASN A 270 23.73 -8.39 14.24
C ASN A 270 24.80 -7.33 14.58
N GLY A 271 25.12 -6.48 13.60
CA GLY A 271 26.10 -5.40 13.77
C GLY A 271 27.55 -5.84 13.60
N ILE A 272 27.81 -7.11 13.26
CA ILE A 272 29.16 -7.62 12.97
C ILE A 272 29.28 -7.90 11.48
N ASP A 273 30.32 -7.36 10.83
CA ASP A 273 30.64 -7.66 9.44
C ASP A 273 31.22 -9.09 9.34
N TYR A 274 30.60 -9.92 8.53
CA TYR A 274 31.08 -11.26 8.19
C TYR A 274 31.52 -11.30 6.74
N PHE A 275 32.69 -11.92 6.53
CA PHE A 275 33.27 -12.12 5.21
C PHE A 275 33.20 -13.59 4.85
N TYR A 276 32.74 -13.90 3.66
CA TYR A 276 32.59 -15.27 3.16
C TYR A 276 33.33 -15.45 1.86
N THR A 277 33.88 -16.66 1.66
CA THR A 277 34.35 -17.13 0.37
C THR A 277 34.08 -18.64 0.26
N ILE A 278 34.13 -19.16 -0.97
CA ILE A 278 33.84 -20.56 -1.26
C ILE A 278 34.87 -21.13 -2.21
N THR A 279 35.22 -22.41 -2.01
CA THR A 279 36.03 -23.22 -2.94
C THR A 279 35.20 -24.40 -3.46
N ALA A 280 35.56 -24.92 -4.61
CA ALA A 280 35.04 -26.17 -5.16
C ALA A 280 36.09 -27.25 -5.07
N LYS A 281 35.73 -28.46 -4.61
CA LYS A 281 36.61 -29.62 -4.55
C LYS A 281 36.25 -30.56 -5.71
N TYR A 282 37.28 -31.03 -6.39
CA TYR A 282 37.24 -32.00 -7.48
C TYR A 282 38.18 -33.16 -7.18
N GLU A 283 38.09 -34.25 -7.94
CA GLU A 283 39.06 -35.34 -7.89
C GLU A 283 40.51 -34.83 -8.08
N ALA A 284 40.67 -33.83 -8.97
CA ALA A 284 41.98 -33.22 -9.27
C ALA A 284 42.55 -32.31 -8.17
N GLY A 285 41.76 -31.98 -7.16
CA GLY A 285 42.13 -31.06 -6.06
C GLY A 285 41.07 -30.02 -5.74
N GLU A 286 41.43 -29.08 -4.85
CA GLU A 286 40.58 -27.97 -4.49
C GLU A 286 40.89 -26.71 -5.32
N SER A 287 39.85 -25.99 -5.74
CA SER A 287 40.00 -24.78 -6.53
C SER A 287 40.56 -23.60 -5.70
N PRO A 288 41.09 -22.56 -6.34
CA PRO A 288 41.17 -21.26 -5.69
C PRO A 288 39.81 -20.81 -5.14
N PRO A 289 39.77 -19.89 -4.11
CA PRO A 289 38.54 -19.34 -3.65
C PRO A 289 37.93 -18.37 -4.68
N CYS A 290 36.61 -18.25 -4.72
CA CYS A 290 35.95 -17.14 -5.41
C CYS A 290 36.21 -15.81 -4.68
N SER A 291 35.81 -14.69 -5.30
CA SER A 291 35.87 -13.36 -4.65
C SER A 291 35.06 -13.39 -3.35
N SER A 292 35.66 -12.86 -2.29
CA SER A 292 34.98 -12.73 -0.99
C SER A 292 33.85 -11.73 -1.05
N ILE A 293 32.78 -12.01 -0.34
CA ILE A 293 31.65 -11.10 -0.09
C ILE A 293 31.64 -10.67 1.36
N SER A 294 31.19 -9.44 1.63
CA SER A 294 30.99 -8.90 2.99
C SER A 294 29.50 -8.72 3.25
N ILE A 295 29.04 -9.14 4.44
CA ILE A 295 27.65 -9.06 4.85
C ILE A 295 27.57 -8.59 6.28
N LEU A 296 26.70 -7.59 6.52
CA LEU A 296 26.37 -7.07 7.84
C LEU A 296 24.93 -7.47 8.20
N PRO A 297 24.71 -8.51 9.05
CA PRO A 297 23.40 -8.81 9.58
C PRO A 297 22.90 -7.63 10.42
N LEU A 298 21.63 -7.26 10.26
CA LEU A 298 20.99 -6.17 11.01
C LEU A 298 19.64 -6.63 11.56
N GLU A 299 19.30 -6.12 12.74
CA GLU A 299 18.01 -6.34 13.36
C GLU A 299 16.90 -5.70 12.53
N LYS A 300 15.83 -6.45 12.31
CA LYS A 300 14.64 -5.94 11.58
C LYS A 300 14.08 -4.70 12.25
N ALA A 301 13.44 -3.83 11.45
CA ALA A 301 12.70 -2.71 11.99
C ALA A 301 11.65 -3.19 13.00
N GLN A 302 11.51 -2.48 14.11
CA GLN A 302 10.58 -2.80 15.19
C GLN A 302 9.73 -1.59 15.55
N ILE A 303 8.41 -1.79 15.52
CA ILE A 303 7.43 -0.79 15.92
C ILE A 303 7.39 -0.72 17.46
N SER A 304 7.63 0.47 17.99
CA SER A 304 7.36 0.83 19.39
C SER A 304 6.45 2.06 19.40
N LEU A 305 5.36 1.98 20.15
CA LEU A 305 4.34 3.03 20.25
C LEU A 305 4.35 3.60 21.67
N SER A 306 4.15 4.92 21.80
CA SER A 306 4.10 5.59 23.11
C SER A 306 2.84 5.27 23.91
N GLU A 307 1.80 4.78 23.23
CA GLU A 307 0.48 4.52 23.82
C GLU A 307 -0.04 3.13 23.42
N ASP A 308 -0.65 2.44 24.40
CA ASP A 308 -1.30 1.14 24.18
C ASP A 308 -2.79 1.30 23.83
N PHE A 309 -3.37 2.45 24.13
CA PHE A 309 -4.75 2.84 23.80
C PHE A 309 -4.88 4.36 23.77
N LEU A 310 -5.90 4.85 23.07
CA LEU A 310 -6.24 6.28 23.01
C LEU A 310 -7.70 6.51 23.36
N GLU A 311 -7.97 7.58 24.10
CA GLU A 311 -9.33 7.97 24.44
C GLU A 311 -9.53 9.47 24.40
N ALA A 312 -10.73 9.89 24.03
CA ALA A 312 -11.14 11.30 24.10
C ALA A 312 -12.62 11.42 24.46
N ILE A 313 -12.95 12.56 25.07
CA ILE A 313 -14.34 12.96 25.37
C ILE A 313 -14.60 14.29 24.69
N LEU A 314 -15.59 14.32 23.79
CA LEU A 314 -16.05 15.55 23.14
C LEU A 314 -17.41 15.96 23.69
N ASN A 315 -17.42 17.01 24.51
CA ASN A 315 -18.64 17.57 25.14
C ASN A 315 -19.15 18.79 24.37
N SER A 316 -18.32 19.84 24.30
CA SER A 316 -18.67 21.13 23.69
C SER A 316 -17.83 21.43 22.43
N THR A 317 -16.69 20.81 22.28
CA THR A 317 -15.83 20.96 21.12
C THR A 317 -16.23 19.95 20.03
N ASN A 318 -16.07 20.33 18.76
CA ASN A 318 -16.39 19.46 17.64
C ASN A 318 -15.25 18.49 17.32
N GLU A 319 -14.03 18.81 17.75
CA GLU A 319 -12.84 17.99 17.47
C GLU A 319 -11.79 18.12 18.58
N THR A 320 -10.88 17.15 18.61
CA THR A 320 -9.65 17.15 19.40
C THR A 320 -8.55 16.41 18.66
N THR A 321 -7.31 16.68 19.03
CA THR A 321 -6.14 15.96 18.46
C THR A 321 -5.37 15.32 19.61
N LEU A 322 -5.06 14.03 19.45
CA LEU A 322 -4.18 13.25 20.30
C LEU A 322 -2.89 12.98 19.53
N SER A 323 -1.76 12.85 20.24
CA SER A 323 -0.48 12.54 19.61
C SER A 323 0.00 11.16 20.04
N VAL A 324 0.56 10.41 19.09
CA VAL A 324 1.21 9.12 19.32
C VAL A 324 2.63 9.21 18.78
N THR A 325 3.61 8.77 19.53
CA THR A 325 4.97 8.63 19.04
C THR A 325 5.19 7.22 18.51
N LEU A 326 5.53 7.12 17.23
CA LEU A 326 5.98 5.89 16.57
C LEU A 326 7.49 5.89 16.55
N SER A 327 8.11 4.92 17.20
CA SER A 327 9.57 4.76 17.23
C SER A 327 9.98 3.47 16.53
N ASN A 328 11.13 3.52 15.87
CA ASN A 328 11.79 2.34 15.33
C ASN A 328 12.94 1.94 16.25
N THR A 329 12.78 0.83 16.96
CA THR A 329 13.81 0.30 17.89
C THR A 329 14.73 -0.72 17.21
N GLY A 330 14.47 -1.09 15.95
CA GLY A 330 15.32 -1.96 15.14
C GLY A 330 16.44 -1.20 14.43
N GLN A 331 17.29 -1.94 13.71
CA GLN A 331 18.44 -1.38 12.98
C GLN A 331 18.15 -1.03 11.52
N LEU A 332 17.10 -1.65 10.93
CA LEU A 332 16.66 -1.33 9.57
C LEU A 332 15.59 -0.24 9.58
N PRO A 333 15.44 0.55 8.49
CA PRO A 333 14.37 1.53 8.38
C PRO A 333 12.99 0.88 8.50
N LEU A 334 12.09 1.51 9.25
CA LEU A 334 10.70 1.09 9.41
C LEU A 334 9.85 1.81 8.35
N TYR A 335 9.38 1.08 7.37
CA TYR A 335 8.39 1.55 6.41
C TYR A 335 7.01 1.27 6.95
N TYR A 336 6.27 2.29 7.39
CA TYR A 336 4.98 2.09 8.02
C TYR A 336 3.80 2.58 7.18
N ASN A 337 2.66 1.92 7.37
CA ASN A 337 1.35 2.33 6.90
C ASN A 337 0.36 2.12 8.05
N ILE A 338 -0.54 3.09 8.26
CA ILE A 338 -1.55 3.06 9.32
C ILE A 338 -2.92 3.00 8.67
N SER A 339 -3.68 1.96 9.01
CA SER A 339 -5.07 1.85 8.62
C SER A 339 -6.00 2.09 9.80
N ILE A 340 -7.15 2.69 9.52
CA ILE A 340 -8.22 2.96 10.48
C ILE A 340 -9.30 1.89 10.35
N GLY A 341 -9.72 1.30 11.46
CA GLY A 341 -10.83 0.38 11.49
C GLY A 341 -11.90 0.86 12.46
N LEU A 342 -13.03 1.39 11.97
CA LEU A 342 -14.17 1.75 12.81
C LEU A 342 -14.99 0.50 13.14
N LYS A 343 -15.52 0.43 14.38
CA LYS A 343 -16.28 -0.72 14.87
C LYS A 343 -17.71 -0.34 15.20
N ASP A 344 -18.64 -1.26 14.99
CA ASP A 344 -20.02 -1.19 15.51
C ASP A 344 -20.06 -1.49 17.01
N SER A 345 -21.26 -1.45 17.59
CA SER A 345 -21.48 -1.68 19.03
C SER A 345 -21.16 -3.11 19.50
N ILE A 346 -20.98 -4.05 18.58
CA ILE A 346 -20.63 -5.46 18.86
C ILE A 346 -19.21 -5.80 18.40
N GLY A 347 -18.45 -4.82 17.87
CA GLY A 347 -17.04 -4.94 17.54
C GLY A 347 -16.73 -5.34 16.10
N ASN A 348 -17.75 -5.43 15.20
CA ASN A 348 -17.51 -5.68 13.79
C ASN A 348 -16.95 -4.44 13.10
N LEU A 349 -16.06 -4.66 12.13
CA LEU A 349 -15.51 -3.61 11.28
C LEU A 349 -16.61 -3.07 10.34
N ILE A 350 -16.79 -1.75 10.29
CA ILE A 350 -17.85 -1.07 9.51
C ILE A 350 -17.32 0.02 8.59
N SER A 351 -16.01 0.11 8.41
CA SER A 351 -15.38 1.15 7.59
C SER A 351 -14.38 0.57 6.61
N ASP A 352 -14.03 1.37 5.57
CA ASP A 352 -12.81 1.16 4.82
C ASP A 352 -11.55 1.45 5.67
N ALA A 353 -10.37 1.25 5.07
CA ALA A 353 -9.09 1.43 5.77
C ALA A 353 -8.73 2.90 6.08
N PHE A 354 -9.45 3.88 5.51
CA PHE A 354 -9.32 5.31 5.83
C PHE A 354 -10.33 5.76 6.89
N GLY A 355 -11.39 4.97 7.12
CA GLY A 355 -12.42 5.25 8.10
C GLY A 355 -13.76 5.70 7.53
N TYR A 356 -13.98 5.74 6.22
CA TYR A 356 -15.30 5.97 5.66
C TYR A 356 -16.24 4.81 5.98
N SER A 357 -17.48 5.12 6.31
CA SER A 357 -18.53 4.15 6.58
C SER A 357 -19.84 4.55 5.90
N TRP A 358 -20.72 3.60 5.60
CA TRP A 358 -22.00 3.91 4.99
C TRP A 358 -23.18 3.29 5.73
N LYS A 359 -24.37 3.82 5.46
CA LYS A 359 -25.66 3.30 5.90
C LYS A 359 -26.72 3.67 4.88
N ASP A 360 -27.79 2.91 4.84
CA ASP A 360 -28.98 3.19 4.03
C ASP A 360 -30.23 3.32 4.89
N ASN A 361 -31.34 3.73 4.26
CA ASN A 361 -32.63 3.85 4.95
C ASN A 361 -33.42 2.54 4.99
N VAL A 362 -32.93 1.48 4.36
CA VAL A 362 -33.55 0.13 4.41
C VAL A 362 -33.13 -0.57 5.71
N ALA A 363 -31.82 -0.62 5.98
CA ALA A 363 -31.29 -1.21 7.21
C ALA A 363 -31.38 -0.26 8.41
N ASN A 364 -31.45 1.06 8.19
CA ASN A 364 -31.49 2.07 9.23
C ASN A 364 -32.72 2.99 9.11
N SER A 365 -33.78 2.68 9.84
CA SER A 365 -35.04 3.44 9.83
C SER A 365 -34.94 4.90 10.31
N LYS A 366 -33.77 5.36 10.81
CA LYS A 366 -33.52 6.75 11.19
C LYS A 366 -32.98 7.60 10.04
N LEU A 367 -32.54 6.98 8.95
CA LEU A 367 -32.14 7.68 7.74
C LEU A 367 -33.39 7.85 6.86
N ASN A 368 -33.70 9.09 6.49
CA ASN A 368 -34.84 9.42 5.64
C ASN A 368 -34.39 9.68 4.20
N PHE A 369 -35.24 9.30 3.24
CA PHE A 369 -35.12 9.75 1.88
C PHE A 369 -35.60 11.21 1.77
N ASN A 370 -34.69 12.15 1.54
CA ASN A 370 -34.98 13.58 1.47
C ASN A 370 -34.51 14.15 0.12
N TRP A 371 -35.32 13.97 -0.91
CA TRP A 371 -35.01 14.52 -2.22
C TRP A 371 -34.96 16.06 -2.21
N VAL A 372 -33.93 16.65 -2.82
CA VAL A 372 -33.75 18.09 -2.91
C VAL A 372 -34.04 18.54 -4.35
N GLU A 373 -35.11 19.28 -4.57
CA GLU A 373 -35.44 19.82 -5.89
C GLU A 373 -34.47 20.96 -6.25
N ILE A 374 -33.79 20.79 -7.41
CA ILE A 374 -32.87 21.80 -7.95
C ILE A 374 -33.16 22.19 -9.40
N GLU A 375 -34.26 21.69 -9.99
CA GLU A 375 -34.59 21.99 -11.39
C GLU A 375 -34.74 23.47 -11.67
N ASP A 376 -35.31 24.24 -10.73
CA ASP A 376 -35.57 25.69 -10.88
C ASP A 376 -34.36 26.59 -10.54
N ARG A 377 -33.32 26.03 -9.90
CA ARG A 377 -32.18 26.84 -9.39
C ARG A 377 -30.81 26.31 -9.77
N GLY A 378 -30.74 25.11 -10.31
CA GLY A 378 -29.51 24.48 -10.81
C GLY A 378 -29.23 24.81 -12.25
N ALA A 379 -27.99 24.71 -12.67
CA ALA A 379 -27.58 24.81 -14.06
C ALA A 379 -27.74 23.43 -14.73
N VAL A 380 -28.46 23.37 -15.85
CA VAL A 380 -28.47 22.19 -16.73
C VAL A 380 -27.13 22.15 -17.48
N ILE A 381 -26.30 21.16 -17.18
CA ILE A 381 -24.94 21.01 -17.72
C ILE A 381 -24.86 20.01 -18.87
N ALA A 382 -25.85 19.15 -19.03
CA ALA A 382 -26.05 18.31 -20.22
C ALA A 382 -27.53 17.92 -20.32
N GLN A 383 -28.05 17.79 -21.55
CA GLN A 383 -29.44 17.39 -21.79
C GLN A 383 -29.66 16.68 -23.12
N ASP A 384 -30.75 15.92 -23.23
CA ASP A 384 -31.36 15.32 -24.42
C ASP A 384 -30.50 14.35 -25.23
N THR A 385 -29.18 14.52 -25.24
CA THR A 385 -28.24 13.64 -25.96
C THR A 385 -26.87 13.71 -25.36
N GLY A 386 -26.19 12.59 -25.30
CA GLY A 386 -24.82 12.45 -24.80
C GLY A 386 -24.53 11.06 -24.28
N ASN A 387 -23.44 10.50 -24.74
CA ASN A 387 -22.87 9.24 -24.25
C ASN A 387 -21.40 9.48 -23.93
N ASP A 388 -20.89 8.86 -22.87
CA ASP A 388 -19.48 8.95 -22.46
C ASP A 388 -18.96 10.41 -22.34
N LEU A 389 -19.79 11.31 -21.79
CA LEU A 389 -19.37 12.69 -21.55
C LEU A 389 -18.72 12.80 -20.17
N ASN A 390 -17.61 13.55 -20.12
CA ASN A 390 -17.00 14.05 -18.89
C ASN A 390 -17.12 15.57 -18.86
N LEU A 391 -17.91 16.07 -17.93
CA LEU A 391 -18.32 17.47 -17.84
C LEU A 391 -17.57 18.18 -16.72
N GLY A 392 -17.21 19.43 -16.91
CA GLY A 392 -16.54 20.24 -15.91
C GLY A 392 -15.03 20.43 -16.16
N PRO A 393 -14.20 20.77 -15.13
CA PRO A 393 -14.57 20.75 -13.70
C PRO A 393 -15.56 21.85 -13.30
N TYR A 394 -16.43 21.56 -12.32
CA TYR A 394 -17.37 22.51 -11.70
C TYR A 394 -16.97 22.77 -10.24
N ALA A 395 -17.11 24.01 -9.77
CA ALA A 395 -16.74 24.39 -8.42
C ALA A 395 -17.59 23.67 -7.36
N VAL A 396 -16.98 23.17 -6.29
CA VAL A 396 -17.71 22.52 -5.19
C VAL A 396 -18.37 23.57 -4.24
N GLY A 397 -17.94 24.84 -4.33
CA GLY A 397 -18.51 25.95 -3.53
C GLY A 397 -17.95 26.07 -2.12
N PHE A 398 -17.15 25.10 -1.69
CA PHE A 398 -16.42 25.04 -0.41
C PHE A 398 -15.23 24.09 -0.52
N PRO A 399 -14.18 24.22 0.29
CA PRO A 399 -13.12 23.23 0.35
C PRO A 399 -13.68 21.89 0.85
N LEU A 400 -13.64 20.85 0.05
CA LEU A 400 -14.09 19.50 0.40
C LEU A 400 -12.90 18.60 0.68
N THR A 401 -12.81 18.03 1.88
CA THR A 401 -11.83 17.00 2.20
C THR A 401 -12.36 15.63 1.83
N PHE A 402 -11.59 14.90 0.99
CA PHE A 402 -11.93 13.56 0.55
C PHE A 402 -10.67 12.68 0.57
N TYR A 403 -10.66 11.59 1.33
CA TYR A 403 -9.49 10.74 1.61
C TYR A 403 -8.23 11.55 1.99
N GLY A 404 -8.39 12.57 2.84
CA GLY A 404 -7.29 13.41 3.33
C GLY A 404 -6.83 14.52 2.39
N ASN A 405 -7.28 14.55 1.14
CA ASN A 405 -6.99 15.59 0.16
C ASN A 405 -8.11 16.63 0.10
N SER A 406 -7.75 17.88 -0.19
CA SER A 406 -8.71 18.98 -0.31
C SER A 406 -8.98 19.29 -1.77
N PHE A 407 -10.25 19.37 -2.14
CA PHE A 407 -10.71 19.65 -3.51
C PHE A 407 -11.69 20.84 -3.50
N ASP A 408 -11.64 21.66 -4.54
CA ASP A 408 -12.53 22.81 -4.77
C ASP A 408 -13.41 22.64 -6.02
N SER A 409 -13.17 21.61 -6.80
CA SER A 409 -13.86 21.33 -8.06
C SER A 409 -14.07 19.84 -8.28
N ILE A 410 -15.08 19.50 -9.11
CA ILE A 410 -15.48 18.13 -9.40
C ILE A 410 -15.87 17.96 -10.87
N ARG A 411 -15.54 16.82 -11.46
CA ARG A 411 -15.98 16.37 -12.77
C ARG A 411 -17.18 15.45 -12.65
N ILE A 412 -18.07 15.50 -13.61
CA ILE A 412 -19.35 14.81 -13.62
C ILE A 412 -19.46 14.05 -14.94
N THR A 413 -19.70 12.73 -14.91
CA THR A 413 -19.84 11.94 -16.14
C THR A 413 -21.28 11.56 -16.42
N THR A 414 -21.63 11.35 -17.69
CA THR A 414 -22.92 10.74 -18.04
C THR A 414 -23.04 9.30 -17.55
N ASN A 415 -21.92 8.62 -17.30
CA ASN A 415 -21.86 7.23 -16.82
C ASN A 415 -22.10 7.09 -15.31
N GLY A 416 -22.74 8.09 -14.68
CA GLY A 416 -23.26 8.02 -13.32
C GLY A 416 -22.20 7.99 -12.23
N TRP A 417 -21.02 8.57 -12.46
CA TRP A 417 -19.99 8.76 -11.46
C TRP A 417 -19.37 10.16 -11.53
N LEU A 418 -18.76 10.55 -10.45
CA LEU A 418 -18.10 11.83 -10.22
C LEU A 418 -16.65 11.57 -9.82
N SER A 419 -15.74 12.49 -10.18
CA SER A 419 -14.36 12.43 -9.72
C SER A 419 -13.78 13.81 -9.55
N PHE A 420 -12.86 13.94 -8.58
CA PHE A 420 -12.11 15.19 -8.41
C PHE A 420 -10.95 15.31 -9.39
N THR A 421 -10.52 14.21 -10.00
CA THR A 421 -9.29 14.20 -10.82
C THR A 421 -9.43 13.51 -12.18
N SER A 422 -10.29 12.49 -12.32
CA SER A 422 -10.34 11.66 -13.54
C SER A 422 -11.06 12.31 -14.70
N PRO A 423 -10.40 12.59 -15.84
CA PRO A 423 -11.00 13.26 -16.99
C PRO A 423 -11.66 12.32 -18.00
N ASN A 424 -11.40 11.00 -17.93
CA ASN A 424 -11.90 10.04 -18.91
C ASN A 424 -13.26 9.48 -18.49
N PRO A 425 -14.28 9.45 -19.35
CA PRO A 425 -15.61 8.96 -19.03
C PRO A 425 -15.70 7.42 -19.16
N ASN A 426 -15.01 6.70 -18.27
CA ASN A 426 -15.04 5.24 -18.29
C ASN A 426 -16.44 4.70 -17.95
N PHE A 427 -17.04 3.91 -18.83
CA PHE A 427 -18.35 3.30 -18.64
C PHE A 427 -18.28 1.89 -18.02
N TYR A 428 -17.12 1.21 -18.07
CA TYR A 428 -16.96 -0.10 -17.46
C TYR A 428 -16.88 0.03 -15.93
N ASN A 429 -17.96 -0.32 -15.26
CA ASN A 429 -18.02 -0.37 -13.81
C ASN A 429 -17.15 -1.51 -13.25
N ARG A 430 -16.66 -1.34 -12.02
CA ARG A 430 -15.80 -2.31 -11.34
C ARG A 430 -16.10 -2.36 -9.85
N SER A 431 -15.72 -3.46 -9.20
CA SER A 431 -15.70 -3.55 -7.73
C SER A 431 -14.78 -2.46 -7.16
N LEU A 432 -15.11 -1.92 -5.99
CA LEU A 432 -14.37 -0.85 -5.31
C LEU A 432 -13.72 -1.36 -4.01
N PRO A 433 -12.47 -1.03 -3.74
CA PRO A 433 -11.54 -0.23 -4.55
C PRO A 433 -10.95 -1.02 -5.73
N ASN A 434 -10.52 -0.29 -6.77
CA ASN A 434 -9.78 -0.86 -7.90
C ASN A 434 -8.79 0.16 -8.47
N ASP A 435 -7.73 -0.34 -9.08
CA ASP A 435 -6.64 0.42 -9.69
C ASP A 435 -6.84 0.74 -11.19
N SER A 436 -8.05 0.51 -11.74
CA SER A 436 -8.34 0.55 -13.18
C SER A 436 -8.69 1.94 -13.73
N GLY A 437 -8.16 3.01 -13.15
CA GLY A 437 -8.04 4.29 -13.81
C GLY A 437 -9.14 5.34 -13.55
N VAL A 438 -10.11 5.10 -12.67
CA VAL A 438 -11.01 6.17 -12.18
C VAL A 438 -10.74 6.39 -10.69
N PHE A 439 -10.08 7.48 -10.35
CA PHE A 439 -9.60 7.77 -9.00
C PHE A 439 -10.30 8.97 -8.39
N ASN A 440 -10.17 9.13 -7.07
CA ASN A 440 -10.93 10.11 -6.30
C ASN A 440 -12.41 10.08 -6.69
N LEU A 441 -12.94 8.85 -6.72
CA LEU A 441 -14.23 8.48 -7.30
C LEU A 441 -15.35 8.57 -6.28
N ILE A 442 -16.47 9.12 -6.72
CA ILE A 442 -17.80 9.02 -6.08
C ILE A 442 -18.75 8.40 -7.10
N ALA A 443 -19.21 7.20 -6.83
CA ALA A 443 -20.04 6.42 -7.73
C ALA A 443 -21.45 6.22 -7.13
N PRO A 444 -22.41 7.12 -7.42
CA PRO A 444 -23.81 6.88 -7.06
C PRO A 444 -24.43 5.76 -7.89
N PHE A 445 -24.06 5.66 -9.18
CA PHE A 445 -24.60 4.68 -10.10
C PHE A 445 -23.65 4.55 -11.31
N TRP A 446 -22.46 4.02 -11.11
CA TRP A 446 -21.50 3.82 -12.19
C TRP A 446 -21.88 2.61 -13.04
N ASP A 447 -22.35 2.87 -14.25
CA ASP A 447 -22.71 1.92 -15.30
C ASP A 447 -22.58 2.62 -16.67
N ASP A 448 -22.79 1.93 -17.77
CA ASP A 448 -22.88 2.49 -19.11
C ASP A 448 -24.20 3.28 -19.26
N LEU A 449 -24.17 4.54 -18.82
CA LEU A 449 -25.33 5.42 -18.82
C LEU A 449 -25.22 6.50 -19.91
N LYS A 450 -26.35 6.86 -20.50
CA LYS A 450 -26.46 7.87 -21.56
C LYS A 450 -27.63 8.81 -21.35
N LEU A 451 -27.53 9.98 -21.97
CA LEU A 451 -28.63 10.91 -22.13
C LEU A 451 -29.46 10.52 -23.35
N ASP A 452 -30.78 10.63 -23.24
CA ASP A 452 -31.76 10.50 -24.31
C ASP A 452 -32.79 11.60 -24.16
N THR A 453 -33.73 11.74 -25.11
CA THR A 453 -34.74 12.79 -25.11
C THR A 453 -35.45 12.97 -23.77
N GLY A 454 -35.36 14.15 -23.19
CA GLY A 454 -35.89 14.52 -21.88
C GLY A 454 -34.94 14.24 -20.71
N SER A 455 -33.73 13.67 -20.96
CA SER A 455 -32.70 13.50 -19.95
C SER A 455 -32.03 14.82 -19.62
N LYS A 456 -31.63 14.99 -18.34
CA LYS A 456 -30.84 16.15 -17.89
C LYS A 456 -29.83 15.73 -16.82
N VAL A 457 -28.66 16.35 -16.86
CA VAL A 457 -27.75 16.44 -15.71
C VAL A 457 -27.78 17.88 -15.21
N ILE A 458 -28.12 18.04 -13.94
CA ILE A 458 -28.32 19.35 -13.32
C ILE A 458 -27.35 19.50 -12.16
N TYR A 459 -26.64 20.60 -12.14
CA TYR A 459 -25.66 20.94 -11.13
C TYR A 459 -26.10 22.17 -10.33
N PHE A 460 -25.96 22.10 -9.01
CA PHE A 460 -26.20 23.22 -8.09
C PHE A 460 -25.14 23.20 -6.98
N SER A 461 -24.60 24.36 -6.64
CA SER A 461 -23.66 24.51 -5.52
C SER A 461 -23.90 25.77 -4.73
N ASN A 462 -23.67 25.68 -3.43
CA ASN A 462 -23.69 26.79 -2.47
C ASN A 462 -22.62 26.55 -1.38
N PRO A 463 -22.41 27.49 -0.41
CA PRO A 463 -21.39 27.33 0.63
C PRO A 463 -21.56 26.11 1.58
N ASP A 464 -22.68 25.42 1.55
CA ASP A 464 -22.97 24.30 2.46
C ASP A 464 -23.08 22.94 1.74
N SER A 465 -23.44 22.94 0.44
CA SER A 465 -23.62 21.71 -0.33
C SER A 465 -23.46 21.89 -1.84
N THR A 466 -23.00 20.82 -2.48
CA THR A 466 -23.03 20.67 -3.95
C THR A 466 -23.94 19.50 -4.29
N ILE A 467 -24.87 19.73 -5.24
CA ILE A 467 -25.91 18.77 -5.59
C ILE A 467 -25.86 18.51 -7.10
N ILE A 468 -25.78 17.25 -7.48
CA ILE A 468 -25.81 16.78 -8.85
C ILE A 468 -27.03 15.87 -9.02
N THR A 469 -27.95 16.24 -9.92
CA THR A 469 -29.14 15.46 -10.24
C THR A 469 -29.04 14.90 -11.65
N TYR A 470 -29.17 13.61 -11.74
CA TYR A 470 -29.35 12.87 -12.98
C TYR A 470 -30.84 12.61 -13.13
N SER A 471 -31.48 13.27 -14.10
CA SER A 471 -32.93 13.19 -14.33
C SER A 471 -33.21 12.45 -15.62
N LYS A 472 -33.95 11.34 -15.53
CA LYS A 472 -34.36 10.49 -16.66
C LYS A 472 -33.21 9.96 -17.51
N ILE A 473 -32.14 9.50 -16.87
CA ILE A 473 -30.96 8.95 -17.56
C ILE A 473 -31.24 7.50 -17.98
N TRP A 474 -30.74 7.11 -19.13
CA TRP A 474 -30.93 5.77 -19.69
C TRP A 474 -29.64 4.94 -19.59
N ARG A 475 -29.77 3.62 -19.50
CA ARG A 475 -28.67 2.68 -19.59
C ARG A 475 -28.51 2.16 -21.02
N HIS A 476 -27.29 2.05 -21.50
CA HIS A 476 -26.97 1.44 -22.78
C HIS A 476 -26.79 -0.09 -22.60
N PRO A 477 -27.27 -0.96 -23.54
CA PRO A 477 -28.13 -0.60 -24.67
C PRO A 477 -29.60 -0.40 -24.28
N THR A 478 -30.04 -0.89 -23.12
CA THR A 478 -31.45 -0.84 -22.66
C THR A 478 -31.54 -0.68 -21.15
N GLY A 479 -32.55 0.03 -20.66
CA GLY A 479 -32.86 0.24 -19.25
C GLY A 479 -33.13 1.68 -18.90
N GLY A 480 -33.94 1.94 -17.89
CA GLY A 480 -34.31 3.28 -17.44
C GLY A 480 -35.70 3.72 -17.92
N PRO A 481 -36.05 5.03 -17.81
CA PRO A 481 -35.17 6.10 -17.34
C PRO A 481 -34.97 6.11 -15.82
N TYR A 482 -33.76 6.39 -15.36
CA TYR A 482 -33.40 6.50 -13.95
C TYR A 482 -33.33 7.94 -13.50
N THR A 483 -33.70 8.20 -12.23
CA THR A 483 -33.57 9.52 -11.63
C THR A 483 -32.92 9.39 -10.25
N PHE A 484 -31.73 9.95 -10.11
CA PHE A 484 -30.95 9.86 -8.89
C PHE A 484 -30.15 11.14 -8.64
N GLN A 485 -29.64 11.32 -7.43
CA GLN A 485 -28.99 12.54 -7.00
C GLN A 485 -27.82 12.24 -6.08
N THR A 486 -26.72 13.01 -6.24
CA THR A 486 -25.61 13.05 -5.30
C THR A 486 -25.58 14.39 -4.58
N ILE A 487 -25.42 14.38 -3.27
CA ILE A 487 -25.24 15.56 -2.44
C ILE A 487 -23.89 15.44 -1.72
N LEU A 488 -23.02 16.43 -1.94
CA LEU A 488 -21.76 16.61 -1.23
C LEU A 488 -21.95 17.74 -0.22
N THR A 489 -21.58 17.51 1.02
CA THR A 489 -21.68 18.53 2.08
C THR A 489 -20.30 19.06 2.46
N LYS A 490 -20.22 20.29 2.96
CA LYS A 490 -18.96 20.89 3.46
C LYS A 490 -18.30 20.11 4.60
N THR A 491 -19.03 19.23 5.24
CA THR A 491 -18.53 18.35 6.31
C THR A 491 -17.92 17.05 5.77
N GLY A 492 -17.89 16.86 4.45
CA GLY A 492 -17.33 15.67 3.79
C GLY A 492 -18.30 14.50 3.65
N GLN A 493 -19.56 14.67 4.03
CA GLN A 493 -20.59 13.65 3.86
C GLN A 493 -21.02 13.57 2.39
N VAL A 494 -21.19 12.35 1.87
CA VAL A 494 -21.72 12.05 0.55
C VAL A 494 -23.06 11.34 0.71
N VAL A 495 -24.11 11.82 0.03
CA VAL A 495 -25.44 11.22 0.09
C VAL A 495 -25.91 10.90 -1.32
N PHE A 496 -26.36 9.68 -1.53
CA PHE A 496 -27.04 9.26 -2.76
C PHE A 496 -28.53 9.12 -2.49
N HIS A 497 -29.35 9.70 -3.38
CA HIS A 497 -30.80 9.53 -3.38
C HIS A 497 -31.24 8.96 -4.70
N TYR A 498 -32.07 7.89 -4.67
CA TYR A 498 -32.61 7.25 -5.86
C TYR A 498 -34.12 7.48 -5.89
N LYS A 499 -34.59 8.41 -6.76
CA LYS A 499 -35.98 8.83 -6.82
C LYS A 499 -36.85 7.90 -7.67
N PHE A 500 -36.25 7.38 -8.76
CA PHE A 500 -36.95 6.50 -9.68
C PHE A 500 -35.97 5.50 -10.31
N ILE A 501 -36.17 4.23 -10.04
CA ILE A 501 -35.38 3.08 -10.50
C ILE A 501 -36.37 2.01 -10.98
N PRO A 502 -36.76 2.01 -12.27
CA PRO A 502 -37.83 1.15 -12.77
C PRO A 502 -37.45 -0.30 -12.98
N ASP A 503 -36.15 -0.61 -13.01
CA ASP A 503 -35.64 -1.93 -13.38
C ASP A 503 -34.86 -2.58 -12.23
N THR A 504 -34.80 -3.90 -12.23
CA THR A 504 -33.86 -4.68 -11.41
C THR A 504 -32.48 -4.60 -12.05
N LEU A 505 -31.47 -4.19 -11.28
CA LEU A 505 -30.13 -3.86 -11.78
C LEU A 505 -29.06 -4.75 -11.16
N TYR A 506 -28.27 -5.41 -12.02
CA TYR A 506 -27.13 -6.23 -11.63
C TYR A 506 -25.82 -5.80 -12.31
N SER A 507 -25.68 -4.54 -12.68
CA SER A 507 -24.55 -4.05 -13.47
C SER A 507 -23.91 -2.76 -12.96
N ALA A 508 -24.32 -2.25 -11.79
CA ALA A 508 -23.80 -0.98 -11.28
C ALA A 508 -22.74 -1.15 -10.20
N SER A 509 -21.80 -0.20 -10.11
CA SER A 509 -20.94 0.00 -8.94
C SER A 509 -21.42 1.21 -8.15
N ILE A 510 -21.52 1.06 -6.82
CA ILE A 510 -21.94 2.11 -5.90
C ILE A 510 -20.92 2.18 -4.77
N GLY A 511 -20.39 3.40 -4.52
CA GLY A 511 -19.40 3.60 -3.48
C GLY A 511 -18.45 4.77 -3.74
N ILE A 512 -17.31 4.73 -3.08
CA ILE A 512 -16.25 5.73 -3.20
C ILE A 512 -14.87 5.08 -3.20
N GLN A 513 -13.86 5.73 -3.79
CA GLN A 513 -12.46 5.31 -3.65
C GLN A 513 -11.48 6.47 -3.73
N ASN A 514 -10.28 6.26 -3.18
CA ASN A 514 -9.23 7.25 -3.04
C ASN A 514 -8.46 7.56 -4.35
N GLN A 515 -7.38 8.31 -4.21
CA GLN A 515 -6.58 8.85 -5.31
C GLN A 515 -5.79 7.81 -6.13
N ASP A 516 -5.58 6.61 -5.62
CA ASP A 516 -4.80 5.55 -6.27
C ASP A 516 -5.56 4.22 -6.36
N GLY A 517 -6.83 4.20 -5.98
CA GLY A 517 -7.66 3.00 -5.99
C GLY A 517 -7.24 1.91 -4.99
N SER A 518 -6.38 2.24 -4.02
CA SER A 518 -5.91 1.30 -2.99
C SER A 518 -6.86 1.18 -1.81
N ILE A 519 -7.67 2.22 -1.55
CA ILE A 519 -8.65 2.28 -0.48
C ILE A 519 -9.99 2.74 -1.06
N GLY A 520 -11.07 2.06 -0.68
CA GLY A 520 -12.41 2.42 -1.09
C GLY A 520 -13.47 1.77 -0.23
N LEU A 521 -14.67 2.28 -0.33
CA LEU A 521 -15.86 1.81 0.35
C LEU A 521 -16.88 1.39 -0.70
N GLU A 522 -17.05 0.09 -0.88
CA GLU A 522 -18.07 -0.48 -1.75
C GLU A 522 -19.41 -0.56 -1.01
N VAL A 523 -20.45 0.05 -1.57
CA VAL A 523 -21.83 -0.10 -1.12
C VAL A 523 -22.49 -1.29 -1.85
N GLY A 524 -22.17 -1.44 -3.15
CA GLY A 524 -22.58 -2.59 -3.95
C GLY A 524 -21.87 -2.64 -5.30
N TYR A 525 -21.68 -3.85 -5.80
CA TYR A 525 -21.10 -4.12 -7.11
C TYR A 525 -21.90 -5.23 -7.80
N ASN A 526 -22.53 -4.89 -8.94
CA ASN A 526 -23.33 -5.82 -9.73
C ASN A 526 -24.37 -6.58 -8.90
N GLN A 527 -25.03 -5.87 -7.98
CA GLN A 527 -26.05 -6.38 -7.08
C GLN A 527 -27.33 -5.56 -7.21
N ASP A 528 -28.46 -6.22 -7.05
CA ASP A 528 -29.80 -5.59 -7.07
C ASP A 528 -30.10 -4.89 -5.73
N ILE A 529 -29.48 -3.75 -5.52
CA ILE A 529 -29.69 -2.93 -4.32
C ILE A 529 -30.39 -1.60 -4.59
N LEU A 530 -30.40 -1.14 -5.86
CA LEU A 530 -31.03 0.12 -6.24
C LEU A 530 -32.53 -0.03 -6.33
N GLN A 531 -33.26 0.86 -5.65
CA GLN A 531 -34.72 0.87 -5.64
C GLN A 531 -35.27 2.30 -5.43
N ASP A 532 -36.52 2.49 -5.71
CA ASP A 532 -37.22 3.75 -5.47
C ASP A 532 -37.15 4.16 -4.00
N SER A 533 -36.90 5.46 -3.77
CA SER A 533 -36.79 6.05 -2.43
C SER A 533 -35.66 5.51 -1.56
N LEU A 534 -34.65 4.87 -2.17
CA LEU A 534 -33.43 4.52 -1.45
C LEU A 534 -32.59 5.76 -1.19
N ALA A 535 -32.07 5.87 0.04
CA ALA A 535 -31.08 6.82 0.45
C ALA A 535 -29.85 6.09 1.00
N VAL A 536 -28.68 6.38 0.45
CA VAL A 536 -27.38 5.91 0.93
C VAL A 536 -26.59 7.10 1.44
N GLN A 537 -26.09 7.02 2.66
CA GLN A 537 -25.29 8.05 3.30
C GLN A 537 -23.92 7.51 3.61
N ILE A 538 -22.89 8.11 3.03
CA ILE A 538 -21.48 7.81 3.28
C ILE A 538 -20.91 8.93 4.14
N ASN A 539 -20.33 8.55 5.28
CA ASN A 539 -19.76 9.48 6.25
C ASN A 539 -18.25 9.34 6.29
N PRO A 540 -17.51 10.45 6.34
CA PRO A 540 -16.10 10.38 6.68
C PRO A 540 -15.93 9.83 8.09
N GLY A 541 -14.78 9.21 8.35
CA GLY A 541 -14.45 8.68 9.66
C GLY A 541 -14.41 9.77 10.75
N TRP A 542 -14.72 9.37 11.97
CA TRP A 542 -14.53 10.23 13.13
C TRP A 542 -13.07 10.27 13.63
N MET A 543 -12.20 9.46 13.00
CA MET A 543 -10.75 9.43 13.18
C MET A 543 -10.05 9.81 11.88
N GLU A 544 -8.96 10.57 12.00
CA GLU A 544 -8.02 10.87 10.91
C GLU A 544 -6.61 10.89 11.49
N ILE A 545 -5.68 10.15 10.91
CA ILE A 545 -4.28 10.08 11.35
C ILE A 545 -3.35 10.73 10.32
N SER A 546 -2.41 11.56 10.79
CA SER A 546 -1.44 12.23 9.94
C SER A 546 -0.08 12.31 10.62
N PRO A 547 1.02 11.92 9.91
CA PRO A 547 1.02 11.20 8.65
C PRO A 547 0.49 9.77 8.80
N GLY A 548 -0.20 9.25 7.76
CA GLY A 548 -0.76 7.89 7.73
C GLY A 548 0.21 6.84 7.19
N LYS A 549 1.33 7.27 6.59
CA LYS A 549 2.41 6.42 6.07
C LYS A 549 3.73 7.19 6.05
N GLY A 550 4.85 6.49 6.13
CA GLY A 550 6.18 7.11 6.13
C GLY A 550 7.30 6.12 6.35
N VAL A 551 8.48 6.68 6.67
CA VAL A 551 9.69 5.92 6.99
C VAL A 551 10.28 6.48 8.27
N VAL A 552 10.58 5.60 9.23
CA VAL A 552 11.29 5.95 10.46
C VAL A 552 12.63 5.22 10.48
N ASP A 553 13.72 5.97 10.41
CA ASP A 553 15.06 5.39 10.44
C ASP A 553 15.38 4.73 11.79
N SER A 554 16.42 3.91 11.80
CA SER A 554 16.89 3.21 13.02
C SER A 554 17.11 4.17 14.19
N GLY A 555 16.50 3.86 15.33
CA GLY A 555 16.61 4.67 16.55
C GLY A 555 15.89 6.02 16.50
N GLN A 556 15.20 6.35 15.40
CA GLN A 556 14.43 7.58 15.26
C GLN A 556 12.95 7.36 15.63
N HIS A 557 12.21 8.46 15.71
CA HIS A 557 10.79 8.46 15.99
C HIS A 557 10.07 9.53 15.16
N GLU A 558 8.77 9.32 14.98
CA GLU A 558 7.86 10.26 14.33
C GLU A 558 6.64 10.50 15.21
N ILE A 559 6.15 11.74 15.24
CA ILE A 559 4.94 12.12 15.98
C ILE A 559 3.77 12.07 15.02
N LEU A 560 2.82 11.23 15.34
CA LEU A 560 1.58 11.06 14.60
C LEU A 560 0.45 11.82 15.32
N ASN A 561 -0.35 12.55 14.57
CA ASN A 561 -1.48 13.32 15.11
C ASN A 561 -2.79 12.63 14.73
N LEU A 562 -3.48 12.10 15.72
CA LEU A 562 -4.81 11.54 15.59
C LEU A 562 -5.87 12.62 15.87
N LYS A 563 -6.55 13.04 14.83
CA LYS A 563 -7.68 13.97 14.91
C LYS A 563 -8.96 13.17 15.11
N LEU A 564 -9.72 13.50 16.14
CA LEU A 564 -11.02 12.91 16.46
C LEU A 564 -12.10 13.97 16.29
N ARG A 565 -13.17 13.64 15.56
CA ARG A 565 -14.28 14.54 15.23
C ARG A 565 -15.61 13.96 15.71
N ARG A 566 -16.54 14.84 16.11
CA ARG A 566 -17.91 14.44 16.47
C ARG A 566 -18.93 14.68 15.36
N ASP A 567 -18.53 15.26 14.23
CA ASP A 567 -19.42 15.49 13.10
C ASP A 567 -20.12 14.17 12.72
N PHE A 568 -21.43 14.21 12.48
CA PHE A 568 -22.28 13.04 12.19
C PHE A 568 -22.49 12.03 13.32
N LEU A 569 -21.88 12.24 14.50
CA LEU A 569 -22.00 11.34 15.64
C LEU A 569 -23.02 11.84 16.63
N ASN A 570 -23.87 10.93 17.12
CA ASN A 570 -24.81 11.20 18.20
C ASN A 570 -24.12 11.02 19.56
N LYS A 571 -24.85 11.34 20.64
CA LYS A 571 -24.41 10.96 21.98
C LYS A 571 -24.19 9.45 22.05
N GLY A 572 -22.99 9.04 22.48
CA GLY A 572 -22.64 7.64 22.59
C GLY A 572 -21.12 7.40 22.66
N MET A 573 -20.74 6.16 22.70
CA MET A 573 -19.37 5.71 22.65
C MET A 573 -19.08 5.12 21.25
N TYR A 574 -17.95 5.51 20.69
CA TYR A 574 -17.46 5.08 19.39
C TYR A 574 -16.11 4.44 19.57
N GLN A 575 -15.90 3.31 18.91
CA GLN A 575 -14.67 2.53 18.99
C GLN A 575 -14.08 2.31 17.62
N GLY A 576 -12.76 2.21 17.59
CA GLY A 576 -12.00 1.87 16.40
C GLY A 576 -10.58 1.49 16.75
N ASP A 577 -9.83 1.08 15.74
CA ASP A 577 -8.42 0.71 15.87
C ASP A 577 -7.57 1.51 14.90
N LEU A 578 -6.37 1.87 15.33
CA LEU A 578 -5.25 2.22 14.46
C LEU A 578 -4.37 1.00 14.30
N VAL A 579 -4.25 0.49 13.09
CA VAL A 579 -3.45 -0.69 12.78
C VAL A 579 -2.18 -0.27 12.06
N PHE A 580 -1.05 -0.44 12.72
CA PHE A 580 0.28 -0.13 12.21
C PHE A 580 0.85 -1.35 11.52
N LYS A 581 1.25 -1.20 10.28
CA LYS A 581 1.88 -2.26 9.47
C LYS A 581 3.24 -1.79 8.98
N ASN A 582 4.24 -2.65 9.10
CA ASN A 582 5.44 -2.52 8.29
C ASN A 582 5.12 -3.11 6.91
N TRP A 583 5.24 -2.31 5.84
CA TRP A 583 4.94 -2.77 4.50
C TRP A 583 6.16 -3.33 3.74
N ASP A 584 7.34 -3.37 4.36
CA ASP A 584 8.46 -4.13 3.82
C ASP A 584 8.27 -5.63 4.12
N GLU A 585 7.87 -6.38 3.11
CA GLU A 585 7.59 -7.83 3.22
C GLU A 585 8.80 -8.66 3.67
N ASN A 586 10.03 -8.17 3.49
CA ASN A 586 11.23 -8.83 4.00
C ASN A 586 11.45 -8.60 5.50
N GLN A 587 10.72 -7.66 6.08
CA GLN A 587 10.81 -7.27 7.48
C GLN A 587 9.47 -7.53 8.17
N VAL A 588 9.04 -8.78 8.23
CA VAL A 588 7.78 -9.14 8.91
C VAL A 588 7.90 -8.81 10.40
N SER A 589 7.53 -7.58 10.77
CA SER A 589 7.22 -7.24 12.15
C SER A 589 5.75 -7.53 12.40
N PRO A 590 5.36 -8.02 13.59
CA PRO A 590 3.95 -8.17 13.91
C PRO A 590 3.26 -6.81 13.81
N ASN A 591 2.03 -6.79 13.26
CA ASN A 591 1.22 -5.59 13.27
C ASN A 591 0.99 -5.14 14.71
N SER A 592 1.13 -3.83 14.96
CA SER A 592 0.77 -3.22 16.23
C SER A 592 -0.58 -2.52 16.10
N THR A 593 -1.40 -2.59 17.12
CA THR A 593 -2.75 -2.01 17.10
C THR A 593 -2.97 -1.15 18.34
N ILE A 594 -3.43 0.08 18.15
CA ILE A 594 -3.90 0.96 19.21
C ILE A 594 -5.42 1.04 19.13
N PRO A 595 -6.17 0.53 20.11
CA PRO A 595 -7.60 0.77 20.21
C PRO A 595 -7.86 2.25 20.58
N VAL A 596 -8.86 2.83 19.92
CA VAL A 596 -9.27 4.21 20.11
C VAL A 596 -10.73 4.24 20.56
N THR A 597 -11.02 5.02 21.60
CA THR A 597 -12.37 5.24 22.08
C THR A 597 -12.70 6.73 22.08
N LEU A 598 -13.80 7.11 21.45
CA LEU A 598 -14.37 8.44 21.49
C LEU A 598 -15.72 8.42 22.21
N LEU A 599 -15.84 9.20 23.26
CA LEU A 599 -17.10 9.41 23.97
C LEU A 599 -17.68 10.78 23.59
N ILE A 600 -18.92 10.80 23.12
CA ILE A 600 -19.69 12.01 22.89
C ILE A 600 -20.77 12.12 23.94
N ASP A 601 -20.70 13.16 24.79
CA ASP A 601 -21.73 13.46 25.78
C ASP A 601 -22.73 14.50 25.24
N SER A 602 -23.90 14.65 25.90
CA SER A 602 -24.95 15.56 25.46
C SER A 602 -24.54 17.02 25.62
N VAL A 603 -24.56 17.76 24.51
CA VAL A 603 -24.63 19.21 24.56
C VAL A 603 -26.12 19.60 24.71
N THR A 604 -26.62 19.62 25.90
CA THR A 604 -27.83 20.37 26.16
C THR A 604 -27.41 21.75 26.64
N SER A 605 -27.60 22.75 25.78
CA SER A 605 -27.55 24.19 25.99
C SER A 605 -26.29 24.73 26.67
N VAL A 606 -25.71 25.77 26.06
CA VAL A 606 -24.78 26.73 26.65
C VAL A 606 -25.30 27.19 28.02
N ARG A 607 -24.87 26.49 29.03
CA ARG A 607 -24.62 27.08 30.34
C ARG A 607 -23.13 26.91 30.58
N GLU A 608 -22.43 28.01 30.46
CA GLU A 608 -21.15 28.16 31.13
C GLU A 608 -21.35 27.68 32.57
N ARG A 609 -20.90 26.47 32.88
CA ARG A 609 -20.68 26.09 34.25
C ARG A 609 -19.38 26.78 34.66
N PRO A 610 -19.48 27.66 35.68
CA PRO A 610 -18.28 28.19 36.30
C PRO A 610 -17.38 27.02 36.69
N ALA A 611 -16.06 27.21 36.65
CA ALA A 611 -15.04 26.25 37.06
C ALA A 611 -15.16 25.72 38.51
N SER A 612 -16.29 25.95 39.18
CA SER A 612 -16.61 25.59 40.57
C SER A 612 -17.89 24.76 40.73
N ALA A 613 -18.47 24.16 39.70
CA ALA A 613 -19.53 23.19 39.97
C ALA A 613 -18.90 21.97 40.67
N ALA A 614 -19.24 21.77 41.93
CA ALA A 614 -18.71 20.67 42.73
C ALA A 614 -18.93 19.32 42.02
N VAL A 615 -17.85 18.70 41.59
CA VAL A 615 -17.85 17.34 41.04
C VAL A 615 -18.30 16.44 42.19
N THR A 616 -19.40 15.71 42.03
CA THR A 616 -19.90 14.77 43.03
C THR A 616 -19.31 13.40 42.82
N PHE A 617 -19.14 12.62 43.90
CA PHE A 617 -18.76 11.21 43.79
C PHE A 617 -19.87 10.44 43.07
N ASN A 618 -19.55 9.88 41.91
CA ASN A 618 -20.49 9.10 41.09
C ASN A 618 -19.79 7.98 40.33
N LEU A 619 -20.44 6.82 40.26
CA LEU A 619 -20.06 5.71 39.41
C LEU A 619 -21.14 5.51 38.34
N SER A 620 -20.81 5.70 37.07
CA SER A 620 -21.73 5.54 35.94
C SER A 620 -21.97 4.09 35.58
N GLN A 621 -23.05 3.79 34.86
CA GLN A 621 -23.26 2.48 34.25
C GLN A 621 -22.20 2.28 33.20
N ASN A 622 -21.60 1.07 33.18
CA ASN A 622 -20.64 0.70 32.11
C ASN A 622 -21.32 0.69 30.75
N TYR A 623 -20.58 1.03 29.73
CA TYR A 623 -21.06 1.05 28.35
C TYR A 623 -19.98 0.53 27.38
N PRO A 624 -20.37 -0.37 26.43
CA PRO A 624 -21.68 -1.00 26.28
C PRO A 624 -22.01 -1.92 27.45
N ASN A 625 -23.34 -2.16 27.67
CA ASN A 625 -23.84 -3.16 28.61
C ASN A 625 -25.19 -3.67 28.10
N PRO A 626 -25.33 -4.91 27.62
CA PRO A 626 -24.28 -5.97 27.56
C PRO A 626 -23.10 -5.61 26.67
N PHE A 627 -21.93 -6.24 26.92
CA PHE A 627 -20.71 -6.01 26.14
C PHE A 627 -20.08 -7.34 25.71
N ASN A 628 -19.33 -7.27 24.59
CA ASN A 628 -18.49 -8.36 24.07
C ASN A 628 -17.05 -7.87 24.07
N GLN A 629 -16.14 -8.58 24.70
CA GLN A 629 -14.72 -8.27 24.94
C GLN A 629 -14.45 -7.10 25.89
N ASN A 630 -14.87 -5.86 25.57
CA ASN A 630 -14.47 -4.65 26.30
C ASN A 630 -15.68 -3.81 26.76
N THR A 631 -15.54 -3.16 27.90
CA THR A 631 -16.50 -2.15 28.36
C THR A 631 -15.80 -1.02 29.09
N VAL A 632 -16.43 0.15 29.12
CA VAL A 632 -15.95 1.37 29.79
C VAL A 632 -16.72 1.61 31.08
N ILE A 633 -16.00 1.89 32.15
CA ILE A 633 -16.54 2.28 33.45
C ILE A 633 -16.12 3.73 33.73
N GLN A 634 -17.12 4.60 33.89
CA GLN A 634 -16.89 6.01 34.20
C GLN A 634 -17.21 6.30 35.67
N TYR A 635 -16.43 7.19 36.29
CA TYR A 635 -16.71 7.71 37.60
C TYR A 635 -16.19 9.13 37.79
N SER A 636 -16.68 9.83 38.81
CA SER A 636 -16.24 11.18 39.14
C SER A 636 -15.84 11.29 40.61
N LEU A 637 -14.80 12.09 40.86
CA LEU A 637 -14.20 12.29 42.18
C LEU A 637 -14.26 13.76 42.56
N PRO A 638 -14.85 14.13 43.72
CA PRO A 638 -14.94 15.53 44.19
C PRO A 638 -13.63 16.07 44.74
N LYS A 639 -12.69 15.20 45.14
CA LYS A 639 -11.37 15.57 45.70
C LYS A 639 -10.34 14.49 45.33
N SER A 640 -9.07 14.87 45.38
CA SER A 640 -7.98 13.88 45.26
C SER A 640 -7.99 12.91 46.45
N SER A 641 -8.01 11.61 46.20
CA SER A 641 -8.04 10.55 47.23
C SER A 641 -7.58 9.21 46.67
N LYS A 642 -7.32 8.29 47.60
CA LYS A 642 -7.12 6.89 47.22
C LYS A 642 -8.43 6.30 46.67
N VAL A 643 -8.36 5.66 45.54
CA VAL A 643 -9.48 5.04 44.82
C VAL A 643 -9.18 3.58 44.56
N GLU A 644 -10.19 2.74 44.75
CA GLU A 644 -10.13 1.33 44.37
C GLU A 644 -11.34 0.98 43.51
N LEU A 645 -11.11 0.45 42.31
CA LEU A 645 -12.13 -0.07 41.39
C LEU A 645 -11.88 -1.55 41.12
N VAL A 646 -12.80 -2.40 41.54
CA VAL A 646 -12.64 -3.86 41.49
C VAL A 646 -13.84 -4.52 40.84
N ILE A 647 -13.57 -5.52 40.00
CA ILE A 647 -14.58 -6.38 39.36
C ILE A 647 -14.79 -7.64 40.22
N TYR A 648 -16.03 -8.05 40.39
CA TYR A 648 -16.46 -9.25 41.10
C TYR A 648 -17.39 -10.11 40.23
N ASN A 649 -17.33 -11.42 40.41
CA ASN A 649 -18.29 -12.34 39.82
C ASN A 649 -19.59 -12.41 40.66
N LEU A 650 -20.55 -13.21 40.22
CA LEU A 650 -21.86 -13.38 40.88
C LEU A 650 -21.73 -13.93 42.31
N LEU A 651 -20.67 -14.68 42.62
CA LEU A 651 -20.39 -15.23 43.93
C LEU A 651 -19.66 -14.23 44.87
N GLY A 652 -19.41 -13.00 44.42
CA GLY A 652 -18.69 -11.99 45.18
C GLY A 652 -17.17 -12.20 45.24
N GLN A 653 -16.62 -13.12 44.44
CA GLN A 653 -15.19 -13.31 44.34
C GLN A 653 -14.58 -12.22 43.44
N LYS A 654 -13.42 -11.72 43.87
CA LYS A 654 -12.65 -10.75 43.09
C LYS A 654 -12.16 -11.40 41.77
N VAL A 655 -12.44 -10.73 40.69
CA VAL A 655 -12.02 -11.11 39.34
C VAL A 655 -10.81 -10.31 38.89
N ARG A 656 -10.88 -8.96 39.03
CA ARG A 656 -9.81 -8.06 38.64
C ARG A 656 -9.81 -6.76 39.44
N SER A 657 -8.63 -6.26 39.76
CA SER A 657 -8.43 -4.91 40.28
C SER A 657 -8.07 -3.99 39.13
N LEU A 658 -8.95 -3.06 38.77
CA LEU A 658 -8.73 -2.11 37.69
C LEU A 658 -7.94 -0.88 38.16
N ILE A 659 -8.25 -0.39 39.36
CA ILE A 659 -7.60 0.79 39.96
C ILE A 659 -7.34 0.48 41.44
N ASN A 660 -6.15 0.84 41.94
CA ASN A 660 -5.79 0.87 43.36
C ASN A 660 -4.67 1.89 43.57
N GLN A 661 -5.01 3.19 43.44
CA GLN A 661 -4.04 4.29 43.57
C GLN A 661 -4.72 5.60 43.95
N THR A 662 -3.92 6.61 44.35
CA THR A 662 -4.42 7.97 44.56
C THR A 662 -4.71 8.60 43.19
N GLN A 663 -5.92 9.16 43.06
CA GLN A 663 -6.37 9.85 41.85
C GLN A 663 -6.77 11.29 42.15
N THR A 664 -6.56 12.20 41.19
CA THR A 664 -6.92 13.62 41.26
C THR A 664 -8.42 13.81 41.13
N VAL A 665 -8.90 14.99 41.54
CA VAL A 665 -10.28 15.46 41.32
C VAL A 665 -10.66 15.40 39.84
N GLY A 666 -11.93 15.14 39.51
CA GLY A 666 -12.51 15.19 38.19
C GLY A 666 -13.12 13.86 37.72
N TYR A 667 -13.48 13.81 36.44
CA TYR A 667 -14.02 12.62 35.78
C TYR A 667 -12.90 11.67 35.41
N LYS A 668 -13.17 10.37 35.54
CA LYS A 668 -12.24 9.27 35.25
C LYS A 668 -12.92 8.21 34.43
N ILE A 669 -12.13 7.55 33.57
CA ILE A 669 -12.59 6.48 32.68
C ILE A 669 -11.64 5.30 32.85
N VAL A 670 -12.18 4.09 32.94
CA VAL A 670 -11.41 2.86 33.10
C VAL A 670 -11.99 1.78 32.21
N PHE A 671 -11.14 1.05 31.53
CA PHE A 671 -11.51 -0.05 30.68
C PHE A 671 -11.42 -1.40 31.40
N TRP A 672 -12.35 -2.30 31.07
CA TRP A 672 -12.22 -3.70 31.41
C TRP A 672 -12.34 -4.55 30.14
N ASP A 673 -11.32 -5.36 29.88
CA ASP A 673 -11.16 -6.22 28.71
C ASP A 673 -11.77 -7.64 28.91
N GLY A 674 -12.61 -7.83 29.92
CA GLY A 674 -13.20 -9.14 30.24
C GLY A 674 -12.18 -10.19 30.69
N LYS A 675 -11.02 -9.77 31.26
CA LYS A 675 -9.99 -10.66 31.79
C LYS A 675 -9.86 -10.53 33.29
N ASN A 676 -9.35 -11.59 33.95
CA ASN A 676 -9.02 -11.62 35.36
C ASN A 676 -7.63 -11.00 35.64
N ASP A 677 -7.22 -10.94 36.94
CA ASP A 677 -5.89 -10.43 37.35
C ASP A 677 -4.71 -11.22 36.75
N LYS A 678 -4.92 -12.42 36.21
CA LYS A 678 -3.89 -13.22 35.52
C LYS A 678 -3.83 -13.00 34.01
N GLY A 679 -4.71 -12.14 33.46
CA GLY A 679 -4.82 -11.92 32.00
C GLY A 679 -5.64 -12.99 31.27
N GLU A 680 -6.31 -13.91 32.00
CA GLU A 680 -7.13 -14.96 31.41
C GLU A 680 -8.55 -14.45 31.15
N ASN A 681 -9.16 -14.88 30.06
CA ASN A 681 -10.53 -14.54 29.71
C ASN A 681 -11.52 -15.11 30.71
N VAL A 682 -12.46 -14.27 31.18
CA VAL A 682 -13.52 -14.75 32.07
C VAL A 682 -14.76 -15.21 31.28
N ALA A 683 -15.60 -16.04 31.84
CA ALA A 683 -16.79 -16.59 31.18
C ALA A 683 -17.86 -15.54 30.93
N SER A 684 -18.74 -15.75 29.93
CA SER A 684 -19.96 -14.97 29.76
C SER A 684 -20.80 -15.03 31.05
N GLY A 685 -21.39 -13.89 31.43
CA GLY A 685 -22.19 -13.83 32.65
C GLY A 685 -22.30 -12.45 33.26
N VAL A 686 -22.94 -12.40 34.43
CA VAL A 686 -23.12 -11.18 35.21
C VAL A 686 -21.90 -10.94 36.09
N TYR A 687 -21.42 -9.72 36.06
CA TYR A 687 -20.34 -9.20 36.89
C TYR A 687 -20.79 -7.93 37.62
N PHE A 688 -20.11 -7.62 38.72
CA PHE A 688 -20.30 -6.39 39.47
C PHE A 688 -18.98 -5.62 39.52
N TYR A 689 -19.03 -4.31 39.39
CA TYR A 689 -17.87 -3.46 39.62
C TYR A 689 -18.16 -2.51 40.76
N LYS A 690 -17.21 -2.39 41.67
CA LYS A 690 -17.30 -1.62 42.91
C LYS A 690 -16.20 -0.59 42.95
N LEU A 691 -16.62 0.67 43.10
CA LEU A 691 -15.74 1.82 43.31
C LEU A 691 -15.75 2.21 44.79
N LEU A 692 -14.57 2.30 45.38
CA LEU A 692 -14.31 2.79 46.73
C LEU A 692 -13.57 4.12 46.63
N TYR A 693 -14.01 5.11 47.37
CA TYR A 693 -13.46 6.46 47.45
C TYR A 693 -13.58 6.98 48.92
N GLY A 694 -12.50 6.98 49.69
CA GLY A 694 -12.56 7.21 51.13
C GLY A 694 -13.54 6.21 51.78
N ASP A 695 -14.50 6.74 52.55
CA ASP A 695 -15.57 5.92 53.19
C ASP A 695 -16.77 5.67 52.25
N SER A 696 -16.78 6.28 51.07
CA SER A 696 -17.88 6.17 50.09
C SER A 696 -17.67 4.98 49.17
N LYS A 697 -18.79 4.32 48.82
CA LYS A 697 -18.77 3.19 47.86
C LYS A 697 -19.97 3.23 46.96
N GLN A 698 -19.78 2.84 45.71
CA GLN A 698 -20.83 2.55 44.73
C GLN A 698 -20.57 1.24 44.01
N THR A 699 -21.64 0.52 43.68
CA THR A 699 -21.55 -0.77 42.95
C THR A 699 -22.56 -0.79 41.83
N LYS A 700 -22.16 -1.27 40.67
CA LYS A 700 -23.01 -1.43 39.49
C LYS A 700 -22.87 -2.86 38.91
N LYS A 701 -23.88 -3.25 38.13
CA LYS A 701 -23.95 -4.56 37.46
C LYS A 701 -23.63 -4.41 35.98
N MET A 702 -22.94 -5.38 35.41
CA MET A 702 -22.67 -5.48 33.97
C MET A 702 -22.86 -6.92 33.46
N LEU A 703 -23.11 -7.06 32.15
CA LEU A 703 -23.33 -8.36 31.50
C LEU A 703 -22.31 -8.52 30.37
N LEU A 704 -21.44 -9.52 30.48
CA LEU A 704 -20.50 -9.95 29.46
C LEU A 704 -21.12 -11.05 28.62
N LEU A 705 -21.13 -10.89 27.30
CA LEU A 705 -21.57 -11.87 26.29
C LEU A 705 -20.40 -12.15 25.36
N ARG A 706 -19.95 -13.40 25.31
CA ARG A 706 -18.91 -13.87 24.39
C ARG A 706 -19.46 -14.94 23.46
#